data_cf95f71449c4916357f72b83b0e64777
#
_entry.id   cf95f71449c4916357f72b83b0e64777
#
_cell.length_a   1.000
_cell.length_b   1.000
_cell.length_c   1.000
_cell.angle_alpha   90.00
_cell.angle_beta   90.00
_cell.angle_gamma   90.00
#
_symmetry.space_group_name_H-M   'P 1'
#
loop_
_entity.id
_entity.type
_entity.pdbx_description
1 polymer ?
#
loop_
_entity_poly.entity_id
_entity_poly.type
_entity_poly.pdbx_seq_one_letter_code
_entity_poly.pdbx_strand_id
1 'polypeptide(L)'
;MQALTRVSVELPLAIGRSLDYTWPSEIGIAPTLYAAVEVTVGTRPHVGVVTAIDAAAPDEAQPAAIKAIRRLICAPLPSSLIDLAQFVAGYYQVPLGMACGLITPMNSAPAPDPVAWQITASGRDHVRQIPARNRAQRGLADSLKDRLKPDERMALTAAQRRLLNAWIEQGFAQAVFADTQQPTRVMPVLPAFTRAQQAAVLLLRARADVFSVSLLHGVTGSGKTEVYLDLVAATLNAGKQVLLLVPEINLTPQLIDRVLKALPGVATAVLHSKLAAGERNRAWHSVHAGTARLIIGTRLAVFAPAAELGLIVIDEEHDSSYKQNESPRYHARDVAIVRAKQANIPVILASATPSLETWRNVRHARSEVYQHIVLSERATAAAASSLRLVPGRGRRVKSGLSETLSDGIKERLLRNEQSLVLVNRRGFAAAIYCPHCGWSAPCKRCDAKLTLHQTSRSLRCHHCGFQSAVPTRCPSCGHPELVGAGVGTQKLEAALIETFPEARIARADTDSLSGKHAWRELYERILAREVDIVVGTQMMAKGHDFPALTLVGVVDADRALFSTDFRAQEDLFSLLTQVAGRAGRHALPGEVMVQTEFPDHVVFQALLANDYAGFADRTLASREMFGLPPASRMALVRAEAKDATAVSDFFLRAHAVLRTALSTKDGEVFAPQPAPLARKADFTRWTMTAIAPKVRPLAEALGELREAMQADRPKVRWAVDVDPYDFG
;
A
#
# COMPACT_ATOMS: atom_id res chain seq x y z
N MET A 1 14.73 19.49 45.28
CA MET A 1 14.91 18.61 44.10
C MET A 1 13.51 18.22 43.64
N GLN A 2 13.01 18.78 42.55
CA GLN A 2 11.77 18.28 41.96
C GLN A 2 12.03 16.86 41.47
N ALA A 3 11.18 15.93 41.87
CA ALA A 3 11.28 14.54 41.43
C ALA A 3 11.20 14.50 39.90
N LEU A 4 12.26 14.04 39.23
CA LEU A 4 12.29 13.84 37.80
C LEU A 4 11.32 12.72 37.46
N THR A 5 10.23 13.03 36.74
CA THR A 5 9.25 12.02 36.32
C THR A 5 9.88 11.12 35.27
N ARG A 6 9.84 9.81 35.50
CA ARG A 6 10.26 8.81 34.54
C ARG A 6 9.13 8.52 33.56
N VAL A 7 9.49 8.33 32.30
CA VAL A 7 8.55 7.96 31.24
C VAL A 7 9.16 6.83 30.40
N SER A 8 8.34 5.86 30.04
CA SER A 8 8.74 4.80 29.09
C SER A 8 8.34 5.21 27.69
N VAL A 9 9.28 5.07 26.74
CA VAL A 9 9.13 5.49 25.35
C VAL A 9 9.33 4.30 24.41
N GLU A 10 8.32 4.04 23.56
CA GLU A 10 8.43 3.10 22.46
C GLU A 10 9.09 3.76 21.25
N LEU A 11 10.15 3.14 20.75
CA LEU A 11 10.99 3.67 19.68
C LEU A 11 10.89 2.83 18.41
N PRO A 12 11.04 3.42 17.22
CA PRO A 12 10.99 2.72 15.91
C PRO A 12 12.25 1.87 15.69
N LEU A 13 12.56 1.01 16.67
CA LEU A 13 13.71 0.13 16.67
C LEU A 13 13.25 -1.32 16.82
N ALA A 14 14.03 -2.25 16.29
CA ALA A 14 13.76 -3.69 16.42
C ALA A 14 14.14 -4.23 17.81
N ILE A 15 13.87 -3.47 18.87
CA ILE A 15 14.05 -3.86 20.27
C ILE A 15 12.68 -4.22 20.85
N GLY A 16 12.59 -5.36 21.52
CA GLY A 16 11.34 -5.87 22.06
C GLY A 16 10.91 -5.24 23.39
N ARG A 17 11.38 -4.04 23.73
CA ARG A 17 11.06 -3.33 24.96
C ARG A 17 11.07 -1.82 24.76
N SER A 18 10.30 -1.10 25.59
CA SER A 18 10.40 0.35 25.76
C SER A 18 11.75 0.74 26.41
N LEU A 19 12.16 1.97 26.20
CA LEU A 19 13.29 2.57 26.89
C LEU A 19 12.82 3.70 27.81
N ASP A 20 13.50 3.83 28.97
CA ASP A 20 13.14 4.81 29.97
C ASP A 20 13.93 6.11 29.81
N TYR A 21 13.23 7.22 30.01
CA TYR A 21 13.77 8.59 29.95
C TYR A 21 13.22 9.43 31.09
N THR A 22 13.91 10.50 31.44
CA THR A 22 13.40 11.51 32.36
C THR A 22 12.68 12.60 31.58
N TRP A 23 11.57 13.12 32.13
CA TRP A 23 10.84 14.25 31.57
C TRP A 23 11.38 15.55 32.18
N PRO A 24 12.08 16.40 31.40
CA PRO A 24 12.66 17.64 31.91
C PRO A 24 11.58 18.69 32.14
N SER A 25 11.73 19.47 33.20
CA SER A 25 10.85 20.62 33.53
C SER A 25 10.86 21.72 32.46
N GLU A 26 11.93 21.82 31.70
CA GLU A 26 12.11 22.80 30.60
C GLU A 26 11.15 22.58 29.45
N ILE A 27 10.50 21.40 29.35
CA ILE A 27 9.43 21.16 28.36
C ILE A 27 8.19 22.02 28.68
N GLY A 28 8.04 22.46 29.94
CA GLY A 28 6.96 23.41 30.33
C GLY A 28 5.55 22.80 30.39
N ILE A 29 5.42 21.49 30.09
CA ILE A 29 4.16 20.74 30.12
C ILE A 29 4.37 19.46 30.91
N ALA A 30 3.38 19.02 31.66
CA ALA A 30 3.40 17.77 32.40
C ALA A 30 3.55 16.57 31.45
N PRO A 31 4.21 15.49 31.88
CA PRO A 31 4.28 14.24 31.13
C PRO A 31 2.90 13.78 30.72
N THR A 32 2.73 13.45 29.44
CA THR A 32 1.44 13.06 28.88
C THR A 32 1.59 11.75 28.10
N LEU A 33 0.70 10.79 28.39
CA LEU A 33 0.63 9.53 27.65
C LEU A 33 0.36 9.82 26.17
N TYR A 34 1.01 9.03 25.31
CA TYR A 34 0.88 9.07 23.84
C TYR A 34 1.47 10.32 23.21
N ALA A 35 2.17 11.16 23.97
CA ALA A 35 2.93 12.26 23.39
C ALA A 35 4.08 11.72 22.51
N ALA A 36 4.26 12.32 21.35
CA ALA A 36 5.44 12.02 20.54
C ALA A 36 6.62 12.88 21.01
N VAL A 37 7.74 12.23 21.32
CA VAL A 37 8.92 12.86 21.90
C VAL A 37 10.19 12.52 21.13
N GLU A 38 11.14 13.45 21.07
CA GLU A 38 12.48 13.20 20.58
C GLU A 38 13.38 12.77 21.73
N VAL A 39 14.02 11.62 21.55
CA VAL A 39 14.99 11.06 22.50
C VAL A 39 16.28 10.66 21.80
N THR A 40 17.34 10.41 22.56
CA THR A 40 18.63 9.97 22.03
C THR A 40 18.93 8.53 22.42
N VAL A 41 19.16 7.65 21.43
CA VAL A 41 19.68 6.29 21.62
C VAL A 41 21.11 6.24 21.10
N GLY A 42 22.06 5.93 22.00
CA GLY A 42 23.48 6.13 21.69
C GLY A 42 23.75 7.61 21.42
N THR A 43 24.10 7.96 20.17
CA THR A 43 24.31 9.33 19.69
C THR A 43 23.24 9.81 18.71
N ARG A 44 22.27 8.94 18.31
CA ARG A 44 21.30 9.24 17.28
C ARG A 44 19.96 9.70 17.87
N PRO A 45 19.34 10.76 17.32
CA PRO A 45 17.99 11.15 17.71
C PRO A 45 16.96 10.19 17.09
N HIS A 46 15.91 9.91 17.85
CA HIS A 46 14.75 9.13 17.45
C HIS A 46 13.48 9.80 17.94
N VAL A 47 12.40 9.69 17.17
CA VAL A 47 11.06 10.05 17.62
C VAL A 47 10.36 8.80 18.12
N GLY A 48 9.83 8.86 19.33
CA GLY A 48 9.09 7.77 19.95
C GLY A 48 7.80 8.24 20.61
N VAL A 49 7.05 7.30 21.15
CA VAL A 49 5.75 7.54 21.80
C VAL A 49 5.88 7.19 23.27
N VAL A 50 5.39 8.08 24.14
CA VAL A 50 5.30 7.84 25.60
C VAL A 50 4.18 6.83 25.85
N THR A 51 4.51 5.68 26.43
CA THR A 51 3.55 4.61 26.70
C THR A 51 3.29 4.35 28.18
N ALA A 52 4.16 4.85 29.05
CA ALA A 52 3.93 4.81 30.50
C ALA A 52 4.55 6.05 31.17
N ILE A 53 3.97 6.44 32.29
CA ILE A 53 4.43 7.53 33.15
C ILE A 53 4.51 6.97 34.56
N ASP A 54 5.74 6.83 35.07
CA ASP A 54 5.99 6.32 36.41
C ASP A 54 6.35 7.47 37.35
N ALA A 55 5.56 7.65 38.38
CA ALA A 55 5.84 8.63 39.43
C ALA A 55 6.88 8.13 40.48
N ALA A 56 7.25 6.84 40.45
CA ALA A 56 8.16 6.23 41.42
C ALA A 56 9.63 6.39 40.98
N ALA A 57 10.48 6.71 41.93
CA ALA A 57 11.93 6.65 41.76
C ALA A 57 12.35 5.21 41.40
N PRO A 58 13.36 5.02 40.55
CA PRO A 58 13.82 3.70 40.17
C PRO A 58 14.34 2.97 41.41
N ASP A 59 13.85 1.75 41.62
CA ASP A 59 14.53 0.81 42.50
C ASP A 59 15.97 0.65 41.99
N GLU A 60 16.94 1.02 42.82
CA GLU A 60 18.37 0.70 42.82
C GLU A 60 19.20 0.80 41.52
N ALA A 61 18.64 1.07 40.35
CA ALA A 61 19.42 1.38 39.15
C ALA A 61 19.83 2.86 39.15
N GLN A 62 21.12 3.12 39.17
CA GLN A 62 21.74 4.45 39.30
C GLN A 62 21.00 5.53 38.48
N PRO A 63 20.44 6.57 39.12
CA PRO A 63 19.68 7.66 38.42
C PRO A 63 20.48 8.41 37.36
N ALA A 64 21.80 8.36 37.45
CA ALA A 64 22.73 9.01 36.54
C ALA A 64 22.79 8.41 35.11
N ALA A 65 22.17 7.25 34.88
CA ALA A 65 22.22 6.55 33.60
C ALA A 65 21.00 6.83 32.68
N ILE A 66 19.90 7.40 33.22
CA ILE A 66 18.67 7.65 32.45
C ILE A 66 18.78 9.00 31.74
N LYS A 67 18.72 8.99 30.38
CA LYS A 67 18.80 10.21 29.56
C LYS A 67 17.48 10.99 29.63
N ALA A 68 17.55 12.31 29.47
CA ALA A 68 16.39 13.15 29.37
C ALA A 68 15.79 13.12 27.94
N ILE A 69 14.49 13.32 27.84
CA ILE A 69 13.82 13.66 26.60
C ILE A 69 14.40 14.96 26.08
N ARG A 70 14.69 15.04 24.77
CA ARG A 70 15.23 16.26 24.15
C ARG A 70 14.18 17.33 23.94
N ARG A 71 13.01 16.94 23.44
CA ARG A 71 11.86 17.82 23.22
C ARG A 71 10.57 17.06 22.98
N LEU A 72 9.46 17.74 23.20
CA LEU A 72 8.13 17.33 22.75
C LEU A 72 8.00 17.64 21.24
N ILE A 73 7.51 16.68 20.45
CA ILE A 73 7.29 16.83 19.02
C ILE A 73 5.87 17.26 18.71
N CYS A 74 4.87 16.63 19.33
CA CYS A 74 3.47 16.99 19.17
C CYS A 74 2.64 16.62 20.42
N ALA A 75 1.44 17.19 20.48
CA ALA A 75 0.40 16.81 21.43
C ALA A 75 0.11 15.29 21.37
N PRO A 76 -0.56 14.71 22.36
CA PRO A 76 -0.87 13.29 22.40
C PRO A 76 -1.54 12.80 21.11
N LEU A 77 -1.08 11.67 20.64
CA LEU A 77 -1.71 10.96 19.53
C LEU A 77 -3.06 10.41 19.99
N PRO A 78 -4.05 10.28 19.08
CA PRO A 78 -5.31 9.60 19.40
C PRO A 78 -5.06 8.19 19.95
N SER A 79 -5.74 7.82 21.04
CA SER A 79 -5.59 6.48 21.66
C SER A 79 -5.88 5.36 20.66
N SER A 80 -6.84 5.57 19.74
CA SER A 80 -7.17 4.62 18.66
C SER A 80 -5.97 4.29 17.76
N LEU A 81 -5.02 5.22 17.58
CA LEU A 81 -3.79 4.93 16.83
C LEU A 81 -2.81 4.07 17.63
N ILE A 82 -2.78 4.21 18.94
CA ILE A 82 -1.98 3.34 19.81
C ILE A 82 -2.54 1.93 19.78
N ASP A 83 -3.86 1.79 19.90
CA ASP A 83 -4.55 0.48 19.77
C ASP A 83 -4.29 -0.15 18.40
N LEU A 84 -4.26 0.68 17.34
CA LEU A 84 -3.91 0.22 15.99
C LEU A 84 -2.45 -0.23 15.90
N ALA A 85 -1.52 0.48 16.53
CA ALA A 85 -0.11 0.07 16.57
C ALA A 85 0.07 -1.24 17.37
N GLN A 86 -0.66 -1.41 18.47
CA GLN A 86 -0.69 -2.67 19.23
C GLN A 86 -1.24 -3.83 18.40
N PHE A 87 -2.34 -3.60 17.66
CA PHE A 87 -2.87 -4.58 16.71
C PHE A 87 -1.82 -4.98 15.66
N VAL A 88 -1.15 -4.00 15.04
CA VAL A 88 -0.09 -4.26 14.04
C VAL A 88 1.05 -5.04 14.64
N ALA A 89 1.50 -4.69 15.84
CA ALA A 89 2.57 -5.40 16.54
C ALA A 89 2.20 -6.86 16.83
N GLY A 90 1.00 -7.08 17.35
CA GLY A 90 0.51 -8.42 17.71
C GLY A 90 0.20 -9.29 16.50
N TYR A 91 -0.53 -8.74 15.51
CA TYR A 91 -0.93 -9.52 14.33
C TYR A 91 0.24 -9.81 13.39
N TYR A 92 1.05 -8.79 13.05
CA TYR A 92 2.17 -8.94 12.11
C TYR A 92 3.49 -9.33 12.78
N GLN A 93 3.45 -9.65 14.08
CA GLN A 93 4.58 -10.20 14.84
C GLN A 93 5.84 -9.32 14.79
N VAL A 94 5.67 -8.02 15.00
CA VAL A 94 6.77 -7.05 15.08
C VAL A 94 6.85 -6.40 16.46
N PRO A 95 8.03 -5.91 16.90
CA PRO A 95 8.13 -5.11 18.11
C PRO A 95 7.19 -3.90 18.09
N LEU A 96 6.56 -3.60 19.24
CA LEU A 96 5.61 -2.48 19.35
C LEU A 96 6.23 -1.14 18.92
N GLY A 97 7.49 -0.92 19.27
CA GLY A 97 8.20 0.30 18.86
C GLY A 97 8.28 0.49 17.35
N MET A 98 8.42 -0.60 16.57
CA MET A 98 8.38 -0.52 15.10
C MET A 98 6.98 -0.15 14.60
N ALA A 99 5.93 -0.66 15.22
CA ALA A 99 4.55 -0.28 14.90
C ALA A 99 4.27 1.18 15.30
N CYS A 100 4.76 1.63 16.45
CA CYS A 100 4.69 3.03 16.88
C CYS A 100 5.40 3.98 15.89
N GLY A 101 6.47 3.52 15.25
CA GLY A 101 7.12 4.28 14.19
C GLY A 101 6.26 4.58 12.96
N LEU A 102 5.17 3.82 12.74
CA LEU A 102 4.23 4.06 11.65
C LEU A 102 3.25 5.22 11.95
N ILE A 103 2.95 5.45 13.22
CA ILE A 103 2.00 6.47 13.67
C ILE A 103 2.66 7.80 14.07
N THR A 104 4.00 7.83 14.22
CA THR A 104 4.77 9.03 14.57
C THR A 104 5.23 9.80 13.33
N PRO A 105 5.49 11.11 13.43
CA PRO A 105 6.15 11.85 12.38
C PRO A 105 7.57 11.30 12.15
N MET A 106 7.99 11.17 10.90
CA MET A 106 9.26 10.50 10.54
C MET A 106 10.51 11.28 10.96
N ASN A 107 10.39 12.57 11.18
CA ASN A 107 11.51 13.44 11.55
C ASN A 107 11.08 14.40 12.65
N SER A 108 12.06 14.80 13.45
CA SER A 108 12.00 15.91 14.39
C SER A 108 12.00 17.29 13.69
N ALA A 109 11.59 17.36 12.43
CA ALA A 109 11.45 18.65 11.74
C ALA A 109 10.42 19.51 12.48
N PRO A 110 10.66 20.81 12.61
CA PRO A 110 9.75 21.69 13.31
C PRO A 110 8.33 21.61 12.74
N ALA A 111 7.35 21.87 13.60
CA ALA A 111 5.97 22.08 13.19
C ALA A 111 5.91 23.02 11.96
N PRO A 112 4.87 22.95 11.11
CA PRO A 112 4.74 23.82 9.96
C PRO A 112 4.97 25.27 10.38
N ASP A 113 5.66 26.05 9.53
CA ASP A 113 5.89 27.45 9.80
C ASP A 113 4.55 28.15 10.00
N PRO A 114 4.40 28.95 11.07
CA PRO A 114 3.20 29.72 11.26
C PRO A 114 2.99 30.67 10.08
N VAL A 115 1.76 30.76 9.59
CA VAL A 115 1.41 31.71 8.52
C VAL A 115 1.32 33.15 9.04
N ALA A 116 1.21 33.32 10.35
CA ALA A 116 1.26 34.59 11.02
C ALA A 116 1.50 34.42 12.53
N TRP A 117 1.73 35.52 13.22
CA TRP A 117 1.68 35.60 14.69
C TRP A 117 0.70 36.67 15.08
N GLN A 118 -0.04 36.42 16.15
CA GLN A 118 -1.01 37.37 16.68
C GLN A 118 -0.90 37.51 18.19
N ILE A 119 -1.36 38.64 18.71
CA ILE A 119 -1.41 38.90 20.14
C ILE A 119 -2.59 38.13 20.78
N THR A 120 -2.36 37.52 21.94
CA THR A 120 -3.41 36.84 22.73
C THR A 120 -4.23 37.82 23.58
N ALA A 121 -5.27 37.34 24.25
CA ALA A 121 -6.01 38.16 25.20
C ALA A 121 -5.12 38.66 26.36
N SER A 122 -4.33 37.75 26.96
CA SER A 122 -3.35 38.10 28.00
C SER A 122 -2.27 39.04 27.49
N GLY A 123 -1.86 38.89 26.23
CA GLY A 123 -0.93 39.80 25.60
C GLY A 123 -1.48 41.21 25.42
N ARG A 124 -2.78 41.37 25.09
CA ARG A 124 -3.43 42.68 25.01
C ARG A 124 -3.44 43.38 26.36
N ASP A 125 -3.68 42.66 27.45
CA ASP A 125 -3.65 43.21 28.79
C ASP A 125 -2.23 43.61 29.22
N HIS A 126 -1.24 42.78 28.87
CA HIS A 126 0.18 43.10 29.09
C HIS A 126 0.58 44.41 28.35
N VAL A 127 0.17 44.55 27.09
CA VAL A 127 0.47 45.75 26.27
C VAL A 127 -0.08 47.02 26.88
N ARG A 128 -1.24 46.99 27.54
CA ARG A 128 -1.82 48.15 28.27
C ARG A 128 -0.93 48.64 29.39
N GLN A 129 -0.11 47.76 29.97
CA GLN A 129 0.79 48.08 31.08
C GLN A 129 2.18 48.55 30.60
N ILE A 130 2.49 48.48 29.30
CA ILE A 130 3.77 48.88 28.75
C ILE A 130 3.90 50.41 28.70
N PRO A 131 4.92 50.99 29.34
CA PRO A 131 5.15 52.44 29.34
C PRO A 131 5.26 53.00 27.90
N ALA A 132 4.75 54.23 27.70
CA ALA A 132 4.75 54.89 26.39
C ALA A 132 6.16 55.06 25.80
N ARG A 133 7.17 55.16 26.65
CA ARG A 133 8.61 55.27 26.27
C ARG A 133 9.19 53.98 25.66
N ASN A 134 8.54 52.82 25.86
CA ASN A 134 9.06 51.55 25.33
C ASN A 134 8.52 51.32 23.91
N ARG A 135 9.12 52.06 22.94
CA ARG A 135 8.73 52.04 21.52
C ARG A 135 8.89 50.66 20.87
N ALA A 136 9.91 49.87 21.27
CA ALA A 136 10.14 48.55 20.68
C ALA A 136 9.03 47.55 20.99
N GLN A 137 8.59 47.46 22.25
CA GLN A 137 7.50 46.58 22.66
C GLN A 137 6.18 47.02 22.07
N ARG A 138 5.88 48.32 22.03
CA ARG A 138 4.63 48.80 21.42
C ARG A 138 4.60 48.60 19.92
N GLY A 139 5.70 48.86 19.21
CA GLY A 139 5.79 48.59 17.77
C GLY A 139 5.59 47.11 17.43
N LEU A 140 6.14 46.19 18.22
CA LEU A 140 5.88 44.78 18.06
C LEU A 140 4.42 44.41 18.32
N ALA A 141 3.79 45.01 19.39
CA ALA A 141 2.40 44.81 19.68
C ALA A 141 1.48 45.26 18.55
N ASP A 142 1.78 46.40 17.92
CA ASP A 142 1.01 46.89 16.77
C ASP A 142 1.13 45.97 15.57
N SER A 143 2.33 45.47 15.24
CA SER A 143 2.54 44.46 14.20
C SER A 143 1.77 43.15 14.47
N LEU A 144 1.61 42.77 15.73
CA LEU A 144 0.89 41.55 16.11
C LEU A 144 -0.66 41.72 16.13
N LYS A 145 -1.18 42.94 16.16
CA LYS A 145 -2.64 43.22 16.07
C LYS A 145 -3.17 42.84 14.67
N ASP A 146 -2.39 43.11 13.62
CA ASP A 146 -2.75 42.89 12.23
C ASP A 146 -2.28 41.52 11.67
N ARG A 147 -1.90 40.56 12.53
CA ARG A 147 -1.32 39.27 12.17
C ARG A 147 0.02 39.41 11.42
N LEU A 148 1.09 39.50 12.17
CA LEU A 148 2.46 39.54 11.63
C LEU A 148 2.76 38.34 10.72
N LYS A 149 3.00 38.55 9.44
CA LYS A 149 3.31 37.53 8.45
C LYS A 149 4.77 37.05 8.51
N PRO A 150 5.12 35.88 7.89
CA PRO A 150 6.49 35.36 7.91
C PRO A 150 7.53 36.30 7.29
N ASP A 151 7.21 36.96 6.19
CA ASP A 151 8.06 37.95 5.52
C ASP A 151 8.27 39.19 6.39
N GLU A 152 7.22 39.69 7.05
CA GLU A 152 7.29 40.78 8.02
C GLU A 152 8.10 40.37 9.26
N ARG A 153 7.99 39.14 9.74
CA ARG A 153 8.83 38.60 10.80
C ARG A 153 10.30 38.55 10.40
N MET A 154 10.61 38.22 9.15
CA MET A 154 12.00 38.25 8.64
C MET A 154 12.56 39.66 8.60
N ALA A 155 11.73 40.67 8.38
CA ALA A 155 12.11 42.10 8.40
C ALA A 155 12.32 42.65 9.81
N LEU A 156 11.87 41.95 10.89
CA LEU A 156 12.10 42.37 12.28
C LEU A 156 13.62 42.39 12.60
N THR A 157 14.04 43.35 13.42
CA THR A 157 15.38 43.37 13.98
C THR A 157 15.64 42.17 14.90
N ALA A 158 16.90 41.83 15.14
CA ALA A 158 17.27 40.74 16.04
C ALA A 158 16.67 40.91 17.48
N ALA A 159 16.59 42.16 17.95
CA ALA A 159 15.99 42.49 19.25
C ALA A 159 14.47 42.24 19.26
N GLN A 160 13.76 42.63 18.21
CA GLN A 160 12.34 42.42 18.07
C GLN A 160 11.99 40.92 17.94
N ARG A 161 12.82 40.15 17.20
CA ARG A 161 12.65 38.67 17.13
C ARG A 161 12.84 37.99 18.47
N ARG A 162 13.80 38.40 19.28
CA ARG A 162 13.97 37.89 20.65
C ARG A 162 12.76 38.22 21.51
N LEU A 163 12.26 39.46 21.41
CA LEU A 163 11.09 39.90 22.15
C LEU A 163 9.83 39.12 21.73
N LEU A 164 9.63 38.90 20.44
CA LEU A 164 8.53 38.07 19.93
C LEU A 164 8.58 36.63 20.47
N ASN A 165 9.75 36.03 20.47
CA ASN A 165 9.92 34.69 21.03
C ASN A 165 9.64 34.66 22.53
N ALA A 166 10.12 35.63 23.30
CA ALA A 166 9.81 35.74 24.72
C ALA A 166 8.30 35.95 24.96
N TRP A 167 7.61 36.71 24.12
CA TRP A 167 6.16 36.88 24.22
C TRP A 167 5.39 35.61 23.84
N ILE A 168 5.89 34.80 22.94
CA ILE A 168 5.33 33.48 22.63
C ILE A 168 5.49 32.53 23.83
N GLU A 169 6.68 32.49 24.43
CA GLU A 169 6.96 31.67 25.62
C GLU A 169 6.11 32.08 26.83
N GLN A 170 5.83 33.39 26.99
CA GLN A 170 4.99 33.96 28.06
C GLN A 170 3.48 33.88 27.74
N GLY A 171 3.07 33.38 26.60
CA GLY A 171 1.69 33.29 26.16
C GLY A 171 1.04 34.63 25.79
N PHE A 172 1.81 35.71 25.60
CA PHE A 172 1.33 37.02 25.17
C PHE A 172 1.13 37.12 23.66
N ALA A 173 1.87 36.32 22.91
CA ALA A 173 1.68 36.12 21.47
C ALA A 173 1.54 34.64 21.14
N GLN A 174 0.81 34.34 20.10
CA GLN A 174 0.69 32.95 19.61
C GLN A 174 0.91 32.88 18.11
N ALA A 175 1.49 31.77 17.68
CA ALA A 175 1.60 31.43 16.27
C ALA A 175 0.21 31.10 15.71
N VAL A 176 -0.11 31.66 14.57
CA VAL A 176 -1.29 31.34 13.78
C VAL A 176 -0.84 30.44 12.66
N PHE A 177 -1.35 29.24 12.65
CA PHE A 177 -1.17 28.34 11.52
C PHE A 177 -2.26 28.63 10.49
N ALA A 178 -2.06 28.23 9.23
CA ALA A 178 -3.01 28.51 8.16
C ALA A 178 -4.44 28.15 8.63
N ASP A 179 -5.21 29.18 8.87
CA ASP A 179 -6.65 29.03 9.03
C ASP A 179 -7.16 28.82 7.60
N THR A 180 -7.13 27.57 7.16
CA THR A 180 -7.87 27.21 5.95
C THR A 180 -9.32 27.48 6.35
N GLN A 181 -9.87 28.61 5.89
CA GLN A 181 -11.32 28.85 5.94
C GLN A 181 -11.94 27.63 5.26
N GLN A 182 -12.32 26.67 6.08
CA GLN A 182 -12.99 25.49 5.57
C GLN A 182 -14.33 25.97 5.02
N PRO A 183 -14.70 25.54 3.82
CA PRO A 183 -16.00 25.91 3.30
C PRO A 183 -17.04 25.47 4.35
N THR A 184 -17.95 26.37 4.68
CA THR A 184 -19.02 26.11 5.64
C THR A 184 -19.85 24.90 5.21
N ARG A 185 -19.83 24.57 3.92
CA ARG A 185 -20.46 23.41 3.32
C ARG A 185 -19.68 22.96 2.07
N VAL A 186 -19.34 21.68 2.00
CA VAL A 186 -18.75 21.05 0.83
C VAL A 186 -19.88 20.69 -0.14
N MET A 187 -19.89 21.35 -1.30
CA MET A 187 -20.83 21.02 -2.38
C MET A 187 -20.07 20.23 -3.43
N PRO A 188 -20.30 18.90 -3.55
CA PRO A 188 -19.59 18.10 -4.52
C PRO A 188 -20.03 18.45 -5.94
N VAL A 189 -19.04 18.59 -6.83
CA VAL A 189 -19.28 18.78 -8.28
C VAL A 189 -19.18 17.41 -8.93
N LEU A 190 -20.30 16.71 -9.03
CA LEU A 190 -20.41 15.37 -9.56
C LEU A 190 -21.38 15.34 -10.75
N PRO A 191 -21.17 14.43 -11.73
CA PRO A 191 -22.14 14.23 -12.80
C PRO A 191 -23.46 13.67 -12.24
N ALA A 192 -24.54 13.77 -13.02
CA ALA A 192 -25.81 13.17 -12.65
C ALA A 192 -25.66 11.64 -12.51
N PHE A 193 -26.16 11.11 -11.40
CA PHE A 193 -26.09 9.69 -11.11
C PHE A 193 -27.09 8.87 -11.94
N THR A 194 -26.65 7.72 -12.42
CA THR A 194 -27.54 6.68 -12.93
C THR A 194 -28.41 6.10 -11.80
N ARG A 195 -29.48 5.38 -12.14
CA ARG A 195 -30.34 4.71 -11.12
C ARG A 195 -29.54 3.78 -10.22
N ALA A 196 -28.60 3.01 -10.79
CA ALA A 196 -27.76 2.08 -10.01
C ALA A 196 -26.82 2.83 -9.06
N GLN A 197 -26.24 3.95 -9.48
CA GLN A 197 -25.41 4.79 -8.63
C GLN A 197 -26.23 5.46 -7.52
N GLN A 198 -27.44 5.95 -7.80
CA GLN A 198 -28.35 6.51 -6.79
C GLN A 198 -28.70 5.46 -5.72
N ALA A 199 -29.03 4.24 -6.14
CA ALA A 199 -29.29 3.15 -5.19
C ALA A 199 -28.07 2.82 -4.34
N ALA A 200 -26.88 2.79 -4.94
CA ALA A 200 -25.63 2.56 -4.22
C ALA A 200 -25.35 3.65 -3.17
N VAL A 201 -25.54 4.93 -3.53
CA VAL A 201 -25.39 6.07 -2.60
C VAL A 201 -26.35 5.93 -1.41
N LEU A 202 -27.63 5.59 -1.66
CA LEU A 202 -28.60 5.41 -0.59
C LEU A 202 -28.22 4.27 0.38
N LEU A 203 -27.74 3.14 -0.16
CA LEU A 203 -27.29 2.00 0.64
C LEU A 203 -26.06 2.35 1.49
N LEU A 204 -25.10 3.09 0.95
CA LEU A 204 -23.92 3.55 1.68
C LEU A 204 -24.28 4.56 2.77
N ARG A 205 -25.14 5.52 2.47
CA ARG A 205 -25.59 6.53 3.45
C ARG A 205 -26.37 5.94 4.61
N ALA A 206 -27.14 4.87 4.38
CA ALA A 206 -27.89 4.16 5.42
C ALA A 206 -26.99 3.55 6.52
N ARG A 207 -25.69 3.43 6.28
CA ARG A 207 -24.70 2.88 7.21
C ARG A 207 -23.58 3.86 7.56
N ALA A 208 -23.77 5.15 7.35
CA ALA A 208 -22.72 6.17 7.51
C ALA A 208 -22.24 6.35 8.97
N ASP A 209 -23.07 6.00 9.96
CA ASP A 209 -22.80 6.27 11.38
C ASP A 209 -22.42 5.01 12.19
N VAL A 210 -22.22 3.87 11.53
CA VAL A 210 -21.88 2.61 12.18
C VAL A 210 -20.76 1.89 11.46
N PHE A 211 -20.01 1.07 12.20
CA PHE A 211 -19.02 0.20 11.55
C PHE A 211 -19.67 -0.74 10.56
N SER A 212 -19.30 -0.59 9.32
CA SER A 212 -19.69 -1.45 8.21
C SER A 212 -18.59 -1.53 7.17
N VAL A 213 -18.53 -2.63 6.44
CA VAL A 213 -17.62 -2.82 5.31
C VAL A 213 -18.45 -3.01 4.05
N SER A 214 -18.48 -2.01 3.19
CA SER A 214 -19.23 -2.04 1.93
C SER A 214 -18.30 -2.31 0.76
N LEU A 215 -18.46 -3.45 0.09
CA LEU A 215 -17.81 -3.70 -1.19
C LEU A 215 -18.62 -3.01 -2.30
N LEU A 216 -18.06 -1.95 -2.86
CA LEU A 216 -18.57 -1.29 -4.05
C LEU A 216 -17.94 -1.95 -5.28
N HIS A 217 -18.58 -3.01 -5.76
CA HIS A 217 -18.16 -3.81 -6.90
C HIS A 217 -18.77 -3.26 -8.17
N GLY A 218 -17.95 -2.81 -9.12
CA GLY A 218 -18.47 -2.27 -10.36
C GLY A 218 -17.49 -2.41 -11.50
N VAL A 219 -17.98 -2.63 -12.70
CA VAL A 219 -17.15 -2.68 -13.90
C VAL A 219 -16.32 -1.40 -14.07
N THR A 220 -15.23 -1.49 -14.80
CA THR A 220 -14.41 -0.30 -15.08
C THR A 220 -15.26 0.75 -15.82
N GLY A 221 -15.26 2.00 -15.30
CA GLY A 221 -16.09 3.08 -15.85
C GLY A 221 -17.54 3.09 -15.33
N SER A 222 -17.88 2.30 -14.31
CA SER A 222 -19.23 2.33 -13.69
C SER A 222 -19.48 3.55 -12.78
N GLY A 223 -18.48 4.39 -12.56
CA GLY A 223 -18.60 5.58 -11.72
C GLY A 223 -18.50 5.30 -10.22
N LYS A 224 -17.75 4.27 -9.81
CA LYS A 224 -17.46 4.00 -8.39
C LYS A 224 -16.92 5.23 -7.66
N THR A 225 -16.04 5.98 -8.34
CA THR A 225 -15.40 7.19 -7.79
C THR A 225 -16.44 8.24 -7.42
N GLU A 226 -17.37 8.52 -8.30
CA GLU A 226 -18.44 9.49 -8.11
C GLU A 226 -19.34 9.08 -6.92
N VAL A 227 -19.65 7.78 -6.81
CA VAL A 227 -20.48 7.22 -5.73
C VAL A 227 -19.81 7.41 -4.37
N TYR A 228 -18.52 7.04 -4.22
CA TYR A 228 -17.88 7.22 -2.92
C TYR A 228 -17.56 8.68 -2.62
N LEU A 229 -17.29 9.55 -3.61
CA LEU A 229 -17.07 10.98 -3.39
C LEU A 229 -18.31 11.72 -2.85
N ASP A 230 -19.50 11.25 -3.18
CA ASP A 230 -20.74 11.76 -2.57
C ASP A 230 -20.76 11.51 -1.05
N LEU A 231 -20.40 10.29 -0.61
CA LEU A 231 -20.31 9.97 0.81
C LEU A 231 -19.16 10.71 1.51
N VAL A 232 -18.03 10.90 0.81
CA VAL A 232 -16.92 11.74 1.27
C VAL A 232 -17.42 13.16 1.58
N ALA A 233 -18.15 13.79 0.65
CA ALA A 233 -18.71 15.13 0.86
C ALA A 233 -19.68 15.17 2.04
N ALA A 234 -20.55 14.18 2.18
CA ALA A 234 -21.48 14.08 3.30
C ALA A 234 -20.74 13.97 4.65
N THR A 235 -19.70 13.15 4.73
CA THR A 235 -18.87 12.97 5.93
C THR A 235 -18.11 14.25 6.31
N LEU A 236 -17.56 14.95 5.31
CA LEU A 236 -16.88 16.23 5.51
C LEU A 236 -17.87 17.29 6.00
N ASN A 237 -19.11 17.31 5.49
CA ASN A 237 -20.17 18.20 5.95
C ASN A 237 -20.63 17.92 7.39
N ALA A 238 -20.52 16.66 7.83
CA ALA A 238 -20.77 16.29 9.23
C ALA A 238 -19.63 16.70 10.19
N GLY A 239 -18.62 17.43 9.72
CA GLY A 239 -17.52 17.90 10.55
C GLY A 239 -16.40 16.88 10.73
N LYS A 240 -16.42 15.72 10.08
CA LYS A 240 -15.46 14.63 10.27
C LYS A 240 -14.36 14.63 9.20
N GLN A 241 -13.27 13.93 9.48
CA GLN A 241 -12.17 13.69 8.54
C GLN A 241 -12.42 12.43 7.71
N VAL A 242 -11.90 12.40 6.49
CA VAL A 242 -11.99 11.25 5.58
C VAL A 242 -10.62 10.79 5.14
N LEU A 243 -10.41 9.48 5.16
CA LEU A 243 -9.21 8.83 4.63
C LEU A 243 -9.55 8.12 3.31
N LEU A 244 -8.94 8.57 2.22
CA LEU A 244 -9.01 7.95 0.90
C LEU A 244 -7.67 7.28 0.59
N LEU A 245 -7.64 5.96 0.63
CA LEU A 245 -6.50 5.15 0.23
C LEU A 245 -6.58 4.81 -1.25
N VAL A 246 -5.47 5.00 -1.95
CA VAL A 246 -5.32 4.67 -3.36
C VAL A 246 -4.03 3.87 -3.58
N PRO A 247 -3.96 2.98 -4.59
CA PRO A 247 -2.72 2.29 -4.93
C PRO A 247 -1.58 3.27 -5.23
N GLU A 248 -0.34 2.85 -4.96
CA GLU A 248 0.83 3.74 -5.11
C GLU A 248 0.98 4.27 -6.55
N ILE A 249 0.61 3.46 -7.55
CA ILE A 249 0.66 3.81 -8.97
C ILE A 249 -0.46 4.77 -9.36
N ASN A 250 -1.61 4.68 -8.68
CA ASN A 250 -2.79 5.51 -8.99
C ASN A 250 -2.73 6.89 -8.32
N LEU A 251 -1.81 7.12 -7.38
CA LEU A 251 -1.63 8.44 -6.76
C LEU A 251 -0.91 9.38 -7.75
N THR A 252 -1.61 9.69 -8.83
CA THR A 252 -1.14 10.62 -9.86
C THR A 252 -1.68 12.03 -9.59
N PRO A 253 -1.01 13.08 -10.09
CA PRO A 253 -1.57 14.43 -10.07
C PRO A 253 -2.99 14.49 -10.63
N GLN A 254 -3.29 13.71 -11.68
CA GLN A 254 -4.60 13.66 -12.31
C GLN A 254 -5.71 13.15 -11.39
N LEU A 255 -5.42 12.11 -10.58
CA LEU A 255 -6.40 11.63 -9.60
C LEU A 255 -6.64 12.68 -8.53
N ILE A 256 -5.56 13.27 -8.00
CA ILE A 256 -5.66 14.32 -6.99
C ILE A 256 -6.47 15.48 -7.55
N ASP A 257 -6.16 15.97 -8.75
CA ASP A 257 -6.87 17.05 -9.42
C ASP A 257 -8.35 16.71 -9.63
N ARG A 258 -8.67 15.47 -10.03
CA ARG A 258 -10.06 15.01 -10.18
C ARG A 258 -10.82 15.08 -8.85
N VAL A 259 -10.21 14.60 -7.77
CA VAL A 259 -10.83 14.63 -6.43
C VAL A 259 -11.00 16.08 -5.96
N LEU A 260 -10.00 16.93 -6.14
CA LEU A 260 -10.05 18.34 -5.75
C LEU A 260 -11.09 19.13 -6.57
N LYS A 261 -11.24 18.84 -7.87
CA LYS A 261 -12.30 19.42 -8.71
C LYS A 261 -13.69 18.96 -8.29
N ALA A 262 -13.82 17.70 -7.88
CA ALA A 262 -15.08 17.17 -7.37
C ALA A 262 -15.44 17.71 -5.98
N LEU A 263 -14.45 18.08 -5.16
CA LEU A 263 -14.61 18.57 -3.79
C LEU A 263 -13.90 19.93 -3.61
N PRO A 264 -14.38 21.01 -4.24
CA PRO A 264 -13.69 22.29 -4.25
C PRO A 264 -13.60 22.89 -2.83
N GLY A 265 -12.46 23.50 -2.54
CA GLY A 265 -12.21 24.21 -1.28
C GLY A 265 -11.93 23.32 -0.06
N VAL A 266 -11.90 21.99 -0.22
CA VAL A 266 -11.59 21.08 0.90
C VAL A 266 -10.11 21.09 1.22
N ALA A 267 -9.77 21.36 2.47
CA ALA A 267 -8.40 21.26 2.96
C ALA A 267 -7.92 19.80 2.93
N THR A 268 -6.97 19.54 2.04
CA THR A 268 -6.51 18.18 1.70
C THR A 268 -5.05 17.99 2.06
N ALA A 269 -4.73 16.86 2.71
CA ALA A 269 -3.37 16.37 2.90
C ALA A 269 -3.12 15.17 1.98
N VAL A 270 -1.96 15.17 1.32
CA VAL A 270 -1.50 14.03 0.51
C VAL A 270 -0.34 13.34 1.22
N LEU A 271 -0.43 12.01 1.41
CA LEU A 271 0.54 11.20 2.16
C LEU A 271 1.02 9.99 1.36
N HIS A 272 2.28 10.00 0.93
CA HIS A 272 2.92 8.86 0.26
C HIS A 272 4.43 8.83 0.48
N SER A 273 5.06 7.70 0.17
CA SER A 273 6.49 7.43 0.42
C SER A 273 7.45 8.34 -0.36
N LYS A 274 7.03 8.85 -1.53
CA LYS A 274 7.86 9.69 -2.43
C LYS A 274 7.88 11.17 -2.06
N LEU A 275 7.09 11.62 -1.07
CA LEU A 275 7.15 13.00 -0.59
C LEU A 275 8.49 13.30 0.05
N ALA A 276 8.99 14.53 -0.13
CA ALA A 276 10.10 15.02 0.64
C ALA A 276 9.76 14.99 2.15
N ALA A 277 10.77 14.77 2.99
CA ALA A 277 10.57 14.62 4.43
C ALA A 277 9.81 15.81 5.06
N GLY A 278 10.12 17.03 4.65
CA GLY A 278 9.44 18.23 5.12
C GLY A 278 7.97 18.33 4.68
N GLU A 279 7.67 17.93 3.44
CA GLU A 279 6.29 17.92 2.93
C GLU A 279 5.44 16.87 3.67
N ARG A 280 5.99 15.68 3.88
CA ARG A 280 5.32 14.61 4.63
C ARG A 280 5.05 15.03 6.06
N ASN A 281 6.01 15.69 6.71
CA ASN A 281 5.86 16.18 8.07
C ASN A 281 4.77 17.26 8.15
N ARG A 282 4.73 18.22 7.21
CA ARG A 282 3.65 19.23 7.14
C ARG A 282 2.28 18.59 6.95
N ALA A 283 2.16 17.66 6.01
CA ALA A 283 0.91 16.92 5.78
C ALA A 283 0.48 16.14 7.03
N TRP A 284 1.41 15.47 7.71
CA TRP A 284 1.15 14.74 8.94
C TRP A 284 0.61 15.67 10.05
N HIS A 285 1.26 16.81 10.29
CA HIS A 285 0.84 17.79 11.29
C HIS A 285 -0.50 18.45 10.94
N SER A 286 -0.78 18.72 9.66
CA SER A 286 -2.08 19.28 9.26
C SER A 286 -3.24 18.32 9.51
N VAL A 287 -3.00 17.00 9.36
CA VAL A 287 -3.98 15.97 9.72
C VAL A 287 -4.17 15.90 11.22
N HIS A 288 -3.08 15.89 12.00
CA HIS A 288 -3.12 15.82 13.46
C HIS A 288 -3.83 17.03 14.08
N ALA A 289 -3.60 18.22 13.53
CA ALA A 289 -4.27 19.45 13.96
C ALA A 289 -5.73 19.56 13.48
N GLY A 290 -6.25 18.61 12.68
CA GLY A 290 -7.59 18.64 12.10
C GLY A 290 -7.78 19.70 11.01
N THR A 291 -6.73 20.42 10.60
CA THR A 291 -6.80 21.42 9.52
C THR A 291 -6.98 20.78 8.17
N ALA A 292 -6.35 19.63 7.91
CA ALA A 292 -6.64 18.80 6.75
C ALA A 292 -7.79 17.84 7.07
N ARG A 293 -8.87 17.94 6.30
CA ARG A 293 -10.08 17.15 6.50
C ARG A 293 -10.19 15.98 5.55
N LEU A 294 -9.67 16.10 4.33
CA LEU A 294 -9.52 15.02 3.38
C LEU A 294 -8.06 14.56 3.35
N ILE A 295 -7.84 13.29 3.62
CA ILE A 295 -6.52 12.66 3.60
C ILE A 295 -6.48 11.71 2.42
N ILE A 296 -5.66 12.02 1.42
CA ILE A 296 -5.44 11.14 0.27
C ILE A 296 -4.06 10.53 0.39
N GLY A 297 -3.96 9.21 0.25
CA GLY A 297 -2.63 8.63 0.30
C GLY A 297 -2.55 7.16 -0.08
N THR A 298 -1.33 6.65 -0.05
CA THR A 298 -1.06 5.24 -0.29
C THR A 298 -1.09 4.45 1.02
N ARG A 299 -0.65 3.21 1.02
CA ARG A 299 -0.69 2.31 2.19
C ARG A 299 -0.26 2.95 3.53
N LEU A 300 0.75 3.84 3.51
CA LEU A 300 1.23 4.49 4.73
C LEU A 300 0.18 5.43 5.36
N ALA A 301 -0.68 6.02 4.56
CA ALA A 301 -1.69 6.96 5.03
C ALA A 301 -2.73 6.32 5.97
N VAL A 302 -2.80 4.99 6.02
CA VAL A 302 -3.67 4.28 6.98
C VAL A 302 -3.33 4.61 8.43
N PHE A 303 -2.13 5.12 8.72
CA PHE A 303 -1.66 5.55 10.03
C PHE A 303 -1.70 7.06 10.24
N ALA A 304 -2.31 7.82 9.35
CA ALA A 304 -2.45 9.26 9.50
C ALA A 304 -3.18 9.64 10.81
N PRO A 305 -2.72 10.67 11.55
CA PRO A 305 -3.20 10.96 12.90
C PRO A 305 -4.53 11.74 12.91
N ALA A 306 -5.53 11.23 12.18
CA ALA A 306 -6.88 11.79 12.15
C ALA A 306 -7.62 11.44 13.44
N ALA A 307 -7.96 12.48 14.24
CA ALA A 307 -8.68 12.32 15.49
C ALA A 307 -10.21 12.17 15.27
N GLU A 308 -10.75 12.89 14.28
CA GLU A 308 -12.17 12.93 13.96
C GLU A 308 -12.48 12.14 12.67
N LEU A 309 -11.86 10.97 12.52
CA LEU A 309 -12.08 10.12 11.35
C LEU A 309 -13.54 9.64 11.29
N GLY A 310 -14.21 9.84 10.14
CA GLY A 310 -15.61 9.45 9.94
C GLY A 310 -15.84 8.48 8.79
N LEU A 311 -14.87 8.32 7.89
CA LEU A 311 -14.99 7.43 6.74
C LEU A 311 -13.60 6.99 6.26
N ILE A 312 -13.48 5.72 5.89
CA ILE A 312 -12.33 5.22 5.13
C ILE A 312 -12.81 4.70 3.78
N VAL A 313 -12.16 5.14 2.70
CA VAL A 313 -12.37 4.62 1.35
C VAL A 313 -11.08 3.99 0.87
N ILE A 314 -11.16 2.80 0.28
CA ILE A 314 -10.04 2.09 -0.32
C ILE A 314 -10.38 1.83 -1.77
N ASP A 315 -9.77 2.61 -2.66
CA ASP A 315 -9.96 2.43 -4.10
C ASP A 315 -9.04 1.32 -4.61
N GLU A 316 -9.51 0.54 -5.60
CA GLU A 316 -8.83 -0.65 -6.13
C GLU A 316 -8.31 -1.56 -5.00
N GLU A 317 -9.19 -1.96 -4.06
CA GLU A 317 -8.85 -2.64 -2.81
C GLU A 317 -8.05 -3.95 -2.99
N HIS A 318 -8.15 -4.55 -4.18
CA HIS A 318 -7.45 -5.77 -4.57
C HIS A 318 -5.96 -5.54 -4.88
N ASP A 319 -5.51 -4.28 -4.98
CA ASP A 319 -4.15 -3.99 -5.43
C ASP A 319 -3.11 -4.46 -4.43
N SER A 320 -2.14 -5.25 -4.91
CA SER A 320 -1.07 -5.81 -4.09
C SER A 320 -0.13 -4.76 -3.47
N SER A 321 -0.15 -3.49 -3.95
CA SER A 321 0.66 -2.41 -3.37
C SER A 321 0.20 -1.99 -1.97
N TYR A 322 -0.99 -2.41 -1.54
CA TYR A 322 -1.44 -2.25 -0.15
C TYR A 322 -0.70 -3.15 0.84
N LYS A 323 -0.03 -4.19 0.38
CA LYS A 323 0.87 -5.00 1.22
C LYS A 323 2.25 -4.34 1.30
N GLN A 324 2.74 -4.14 2.52
CA GLN A 324 4.10 -3.66 2.79
C GLN A 324 5.09 -4.83 2.66
N ASN A 325 6.13 -4.65 1.84
CA ASN A 325 7.15 -5.69 1.61
C ASN A 325 8.28 -5.66 2.65
N GLU A 326 8.45 -4.54 3.34
CA GLU A 326 9.44 -4.37 4.41
C GLU A 326 8.74 -4.37 5.77
N SER A 327 9.50 -4.67 6.82
CA SER A 327 8.95 -4.69 8.19
C SER A 327 8.59 -3.27 8.67
N PRO A 328 7.42 -3.11 9.29
CA PRO A 328 6.32 -4.06 9.50
C PRO A 328 5.58 -4.42 8.21
N ARG A 329 5.40 -5.74 7.94
CA ARG A 329 4.80 -6.25 6.70
C ARG A 329 3.27 -6.28 6.75
N TYR A 330 2.64 -5.15 7.06
CA TYR A 330 1.19 -5.02 7.17
C TYR A 330 0.50 -4.96 5.81
N HIS A 331 -0.81 -5.22 5.80
CA HIS A 331 -1.70 -4.97 4.66
C HIS A 331 -2.62 -3.79 4.98
N ALA A 332 -2.51 -2.69 4.23
CA ALA A 332 -3.21 -1.44 4.56
C ALA A 332 -4.74 -1.57 4.51
N ARG A 333 -5.31 -2.39 3.61
CA ARG A 333 -6.75 -2.68 3.58
C ARG A 333 -7.21 -3.28 4.91
N ASP A 334 -6.50 -4.30 5.40
CA ASP A 334 -6.91 -5.03 6.60
C ASP A 334 -6.72 -4.16 7.85
N VAL A 335 -5.62 -3.39 7.91
CA VAL A 335 -5.39 -2.40 8.96
C VAL A 335 -6.49 -1.31 8.93
N ALA A 336 -6.92 -0.85 7.76
CA ALA A 336 -7.99 0.13 7.61
C ALA A 336 -9.34 -0.39 8.13
N ILE A 337 -9.66 -1.66 7.87
CA ILE A 337 -10.89 -2.29 8.39
C ILE A 337 -10.84 -2.36 9.92
N VAL A 338 -9.68 -2.73 10.50
CA VAL A 338 -9.50 -2.75 11.97
C VAL A 338 -9.62 -1.33 12.53
N ARG A 339 -8.97 -0.34 11.92
CA ARG A 339 -9.08 1.05 12.32
C ARG A 339 -10.51 1.56 12.31
N ALA A 340 -11.25 1.25 11.25
CA ALA A 340 -12.65 1.63 11.14
C ALA A 340 -13.52 0.95 12.21
N LYS A 341 -13.25 -0.32 12.52
CA LYS A 341 -13.93 -1.04 13.61
C LYS A 341 -13.67 -0.39 14.97
N GLN A 342 -12.41 -0.02 15.26
CA GLN A 342 -12.05 0.66 16.51
C GLN A 342 -12.73 2.03 16.63
N ALA A 343 -12.85 2.78 15.52
CA ALA A 343 -13.50 4.10 15.48
C ALA A 343 -15.03 4.01 15.30
N ASN A 344 -15.62 2.85 15.12
CA ASN A 344 -17.05 2.61 14.81
C ASN A 344 -17.53 3.39 13.59
N ILE A 345 -16.78 3.37 12.48
CA ILE A 345 -17.06 4.12 11.24
C ILE A 345 -17.14 3.19 10.03
N PRO A 346 -17.79 3.60 8.91
CA PRO A 346 -17.87 2.80 7.70
C PRO A 346 -16.55 2.74 6.94
N VAL A 347 -16.37 1.62 6.21
CA VAL A 347 -15.31 1.43 5.20
C VAL A 347 -15.95 1.10 3.86
N ILE A 348 -15.49 1.77 2.79
CA ILE A 348 -15.84 1.43 1.42
C ILE A 348 -14.63 0.79 0.75
N LEU A 349 -14.80 -0.43 0.25
CA LEU A 349 -13.83 -1.15 -0.58
C LEU A 349 -14.32 -1.07 -2.03
N ALA A 350 -13.66 -0.29 -2.87
CA ALA A 350 -14.05 -0.12 -4.27
C ALA A 350 -13.16 -0.98 -5.17
N SER A 351 -13.75 -1.78 -6.04
CA SER A 351 -13.01 -2.63 -6.99
C SER A 351 -13.87 -3.08 -8.17
N ALA A 352 -13.23 -3.32 -9.32
CA ALA A 352 -13.83 -4.04 -10.44
C ALA A 352 -13.59 -5.56 -10.32
N THR A 353 -12.53 -5.95 -9.64
CA THR A 353 -12.11 -7.34 -9.42
C THR A 353 -11.72 -7.49 -7.95
N PRO A 354 -12.69 -7.56 -7.03
CA PRO A 354 -12.43 -7.64 -5.60
C PRO A 354 -11.44 -8.74 -5.25
N SER A 355 -10.63 -8.54 -4.20
CA SER A 355 -9.76 -9.60 -3.70
C SER A 355 -10.59 -10.80 -3.20
N LEU A 356 -10.06 -12.01 -3.27
CA LEU A 356 -10.78 -13.20 -2.79
C LEU A 356 -11.03 -13.15 -1.28
N GLU A 357 -10.19 -12.47 -0.51
CA GLU A 357 -10.42 -12.19 0.91
C GLU A 357 -11.70 -11.37 1.11
N THR A 358 -11.84 -10.26 0.37
CA THR A 358 -13.03 -9.42 0.42
C THR A 358 -14.24 -10.15 -0.13
N TRP A 359 -14.09 -10.85 -1.27
CA TRP A 359 -15.16 -11.63 -1.89
C TRP A 359 -15.73 -12.70 -0.94
N ARG A 360 -14.85 -13.48 -0.29
CA ARG A 360 -15.24 -14.47 0.72
C ARG A 360 -16.02 -13.85 1.87
N ASN A 361 -15.55 -12.70 2.37
CA ASN A 361 -16.21 -12.02 3.49
C ASN A 361 -17.62 -11.55 3.12
N VAL A 362 -17.84 -10.99 1.93
CA VAL A 362 -19.19 -10.55 1.53
C VAL A 362 -20.12 -11.71 1.17
N ARG A 363 -19.58 -12.88 0.78
CA ARG A 363 -20.37 -14.08 0.46
C ARG A 363 -20.73 -14.90 1.68
N HIS A 364 -19.85 -15.00 2.67
CA HIS A 364 -19.97 -15.87 3.84
C HIS A 364 -20.23 -15.14 5.15
N ALA A 365 -20.00 -13.82 5.21
CA ALA A 365 -20.26 -13.06 6.40
C ALA A 365 -21.77 -12.97 6.66
N ARG A 366 -22.15 -13.14 7.91
CA ARG A 366 -23.47 -12.75 8.39
C ARG A 366 -23.66 -11.27 8.08
N SER A 367 -24.74 -10.94 7.39
CA SER A 367 -25.01 -9.70 6.66
C SER A 367 -24.96 -8.37 7.43
N GLU A 368 -24.69 -8.38 8.72
CA GLU A 368 -24.75 -7.18 9.56
C GLU A 368 -23.54 -6.25 9.38
N VAL A 369 -22.36 -6.78 9.06
CA VAL A 369 -21.13 -5.99 8.92
C VAL A 369 -20.75 -5.78 7.45
N TYR A 370 -20.83 -6.82 6.63
CA TYR A 370 -20.42 -6.77 5.23
C TYR A 370 -21.60 -6.57 4.30
N GLN A 371 -21.47 -5.66 3.34
CA GLN A 371 -22.48 -5.38 2.30
C GLN A 371 -21.83 -5.46 0.92
N HIS A 372 -22.54 -6.07 -0.04
CA HIS A 372 -22.13 -6.13 -1.44
C HIS A 372 -23.04 -5.23 -2.28
N ILE A 373 -22.47 -4.17 -2.84
CA ILE A 373 -23.16 -3.20 -3.71
C ILE A 373 -22.58 -3.35 -5.11
N VAL A 374 -23.44 -3.59 -6.10
CA VAL A 374 -22.99 -3.88 -7.46
C VAL A 374 -23.40 -2.75 -8.42
N LEU A 375 -22.44 -2.29 -9.21
CA LEU A 375 -22.62 -1.35 -10.33
C LEU A 375 -22.31 -2.11 -11.63
N SER A 376 -23.31 -2.78 -12.19
CA SER A 376 -23.15 -3.67 -13.34
C SER A 376 -22.96 -2.93 -14.68
N GLU A 377 -23.37 -1.67 -14.76
CA GLU A 377 -23.37 -0.89 -15.99
C GLU A 377 -22.29 0.19 -15.99
N ARG A 378 -21.79 0.53 -17.17
CA ARG A 378 -20.92 1.70 -17.34
C ARG A 378 -21.73 2.99 -17.19
N ALA A 379 -21.13 4.00 -16.56
CA ALA A 379 -21.77 5.31 -16.38
C ALA A 379 -21.84 6.13 -17.68
N THR A 380 -20.99 5.82 -18.66
CA THR A 380 -20.95 6.51 -19.97
C THR A 380 -21.26 5.54 -21.09
N ALA A 381 -21.88 6.05 -22.17
CA ALA A 381 -22.19 5.30 -23.37
C ALA A 381 -20.95 4.95 -24.24
N ALA A 382 -19.73 5.15 -23.73
CA ALA A 382 -18.52 4.76 -24.43
C ALA A 382 -18.54 3.27 -24.78
N ALA A 383 -18.23 2.93 -26.03
CA ALA A 383 -18.18 1.55 -26.49
C ALA A 383 -17.29 0.70 -25.62
N ALA A 384 -17.76 -0.47 -25.24
CA ALA A 384 -16.93 -1.43 -24.54
C ALA A 384 -15.74 -1.83 -25.43
N SER A 385 -14.53 -1.85 -24.89
CA SER A 385 -13.41 -2.45 -25.62
C SER A 385 -13.69 -3.93 -25.88
N SER A 386 -13.37 -4.40 -27.08
CA SER A 386 -13.44 -5.82 -27.39
C SER A 386 -12.23 -6.54 -26.79
N LEU A 387 -12.46 -7.66 -26.11
CA LEU A 387 -11.39 -8.56 -25.67
C LEU A 387 -11.33 -9.74 -26.64
N ARG A 388 -10.18 -9.99 -27.21
CA ARG A 388 -9.95 -11.06 -28.17
C ARG A 388 -8.77 -11.93 -27.73
N LEU A 389 -8.99 -13.23 -27.64
CA LEU A 389 -7.91 -14.18 -27.46
C LEU A 389 -7.24 -14.47 -28.80
N VAL A 390 -5.91 -14.45 -28.82
CA VAL A 390 -5.08 -14.77 -29.98
C VAL A 390 -4.38 -16.08 -29.71
N PRO A 391 -4.85 -17.22 -30.25
CA PRO A 391 -4.22 -18.51 -30.06
C PRO A 391 -2.81 -18.56 -30.66
N GLY A 392 -1.84 -18.95 -29.84
CA GLY A 392 -0.44 -19.10 -30.27
C GLY A 392 -0.14 -20.46 -30.95
N ARG A 393 -0.96 -21.49 -30.68
CA ARG A 393 -0.76 -22.84 -31.21
C ARG A 393 -0.76 -22.87 -32.73
N GLY A 394 0.32 -23.41 -33.31
CA GLY A 394 0.45 -23.61 -34.75
C GLY A 394 0.75 -22.36 -35.57
N ARG A 395 0.93 -21.20 -34.94
CA ARG A 395 1.30 -19.94 -35.60
C ARG A 395 2.72 -19.53 -35.25
N ARG A 396 3.42 -18.94 -36.20
CA ARG A 396 4.79 -18.44 -35.97
C ARG A 396 4.72 -17.25 -35.01
N VAL A 397 5.39 -17.39 -33.88
CA VAL A 397 5.62 -16.31 -32.92
C VAL A 397 7.07 -15.88 -33.08
N LYS A 398 7.30 -14.75 -33.75
CA LYS A 398 8.64 -14.18 -33.89
C LYS A 398 8.94 -13.34 -32.66
N SER A 399 9.93 -13.74 -31.87
CA SER A 399 10.38 -13.01 -30.68
C SER A 399 9.27 -12.66 -29.68
N GLY A 400 8.20 -13.48 -29.59
CA GLY A 400 7.09 -13.28 -28.65
C GLY A 400 5.86 -12.58 -29.25
N LEU A 401 5.89 -12.16 -30.53
CA LEU A 401 4.76 -11.51 -31.20
C LEU A 401 4.10 -12.45 -32.21
N SER A 402 2.80 -12.69 -32.07
CA SER A 402 2.01 -13.40 -33.08
C SER A 402 1.77 -12.53 -34.30
N GLU A 403 1.58 -13.15 -35.47
CA GLU A 403 1.17 -12.45 -36.70
C GLU A 403 -0.08 -11.58 -36.47
N THR A 404 -1.09 -12.14 -35.82
CA THR A 404 -2.35 -11.43 -35.55
C THR A 404 -2.14 -10.15 -34.74
N LEU A 405 -1.27 -10.19 -33.69
CA LEU A 405 -0.99 -9.00 -32.91
C LEU A 405 -0.14 -7.99 -33.69
N SER A 406 0.81 -8.48 -34.51
CA SER A 406 1.61 -7.64 -35.40
C SER A 406 0.74 -6.93 -36.44
N ASP A 407 -0.23 -7.63 -37.04
CA ASP A 407 -1.19 -7.04 -37.98
C ASP A 407 -2.06 -5.98 -37.29
N GLY A 408 -2.54 -6.27 -36.07
CA GLY A 408 -3.30 -5.30 -35.26
C GLY A 408 -2.51 -4.02 -34.97
N ILE A 409 -1.22 -4.13 -34.65
CA ILE A 409 -0.32 -2.98 -34.44
C ILE A 409 -0.15 -2.21 -35.75
N LYS A 410 0.11 -2.89 -36.88
CA LYS A 410 0.25 -2.28 -38.19
C LYS A 410 -0.97 -1.48 -38.58
N GLU A 411 -2.16 -2.02 -38.36
CA GLU A 411 -3.43 -1.33 -38.65
C GLU A 411 -3.54 -0.02 -37.82
N ARG A 412 -3.14 0.00 -36.55
CA ARG A 412 -3.16 1.21 -35.71
C ARG A 412 -2.13 2.23 -36.15
N LEU A 413 -0.96 1.81 -36.57
CA LEU A 413 0.06 2.71 -37.14
C LEU A 413 -0.49 3.42 -38.41
N LEU A 414 -1.17 2.70 -39.31
CA LEU A 414 -1.78 3.26 -40.50
C LEU A 414 -2.88 4.27 -40.17
N ARG A 415 -3.55 4.14 -39.03
CA ARG A 415 -4.59 5.06 -38.55
C ARG A 415 -4.06 6.21 -37.69
N ASN A 416 -2.75 6.30 -37.48
CA ASN A 416 -2.12 7.20 -36.50
C ASN A 416 -2.68 7.02 -35.07
N GLU A 417 -3.00 5.78 -34.69
CA GLU A 417 -3.43 5.38 -33.37
C GLU A 417 -2.26 4.74 -32.61
N GLN A 418 -2.35 4.76 -31.28
CA GLN A 418 -1.28 4.21 -30.41
C GLN A 418 -1.58 2.78 -29.97
N SER A 419 -0.53 2.00 -29.79
CA SER A 419 -0.57 0.63 -29.28
C SER A 419 0.24 0.49 -28.01
N LEU A 420 -0.28 -0.29 -27.04
CA LEU A 420 0.43 -0.69 -25.83
C LEU A 420 0.67 -2.20 -25.86
N VAL A 421 1.91 -2.63 -25.77
CA VAL A 421 2.26 -4.04 -25.64
C VAL A 421 2.72 -4.34 -24.23
N LEU A 422 1.91 -5.09 -23.49
CA LEU A 422 2.16 -5.47 -22.10
C LEU A 422 2.81 -6.83 -22.00
N VAL A 423 3.92 -6.89 -21.27
CA VAL A 423 4.53 -8.13 -20.80
C VAL A 423 4.04 -8.41 -19.38
N ASN A 424 3.44 -9.57 -19.17
CA ASN A 424 3.02 -9.98 -17.82
C ASN A 424 4.24 -10.42 -17.00
N ARG A 425 5.08 -9.43 -16.58
CA ARG A 425 6.31 -9.65 -15.82
C ARG A 425 6.06 -9.36 -14.33
N ARG A 426 5.52 -10.32 -13.57
CA ARG A 426 5.79 -10.42 -12.13
C ARG A 426 6.85 -11.50 -11.92
N GLY A 427 7.65 -11.38 -10.86
CA GLY A 427 8.81 -12.21 -10.55
C GLY A 427 8.53 -13.71 -10.31
N PHE A 428 7.58 -14.27 -11.03
CA PHE A 428 7.24 -15.69 -10.93
C PHE A 428 8.40 -16.54 -11.43
N ALA A 429 8.86 -17.42 -10.59
CA ALA A 429 9.79 -18.45 -10.97
C ALA A 429 9.19 -19.29 -12.10
N ALA A 430 9.96 -19.50 -13.16
CA ALA A 430 9.48 -20.12 -14.39
C ALA A 430 9.06 -21.58 -14.14
N ALA A 431 7.76 -21.87 -14.24
CA ALA A 431 7.29 -23.24 -14.38
C ALA A 431 7.63 -23.74 -15.79
N ILE A 432 7.81 -25.03 -15.94
CA ILE A 432 7.89 -25.66 -17.27
C ILE A 432 6.50 -26.12 -17.70
N TYR A 433 6.23 -25.98 -18.98
CA TYR A 433 5.00 -26.47 -19.58
C TYR A 433 5.25 -27.11 -20.95
N CYS A 434 4.32 -27.94 -21.39
CA CYS A 434 4.32 -28.52 -22.71
C CYS A 434 3.55 -27.62 -23.70
N PRO A 435 4.20 -27.12 -24.76
CA PRO A 435 3.52 -26.26 -25.74
C PRO A 435 2.45 -27.01 -26.55
N HIS A 436 2.51 -28.33 -26.60
CA HIS A 436 1.59 -29.14 -27.38
C HIS A 436 0.27 -29.44 -26.65
N CYS A 437 0.29 -29.88 -25.37
CA CYS A 437 -0.89 -30.30 -24.65
C CYS A 437 -1.22 -29.44 -23.40
N GLY A 438 -0.37 -28.50 -23.07
CA GLY A 438 -0.57 -27.65 -21.89
C GLY A 438 -0.23 -28.29 -20.54
N TRP A 439 0.34 -29.50 -20.55
CA TRP A 439 0.80 -30.09 -19.32
C TRP A 439 1.84 -29.18 -18.65
N SER A 440 1.66 -28.93 -17.36
CA SER A 440 2.66 -28.27 -16.52
C SER A 440 3.02 -29.18 -15.35
N ALA A 441 4.26 -29.13 -14.87
CA ALA A 441 4.72 -30.03 -13.81
C ALA A 441 3.97 -29.79 -12.49
N PRO A 442 3.03 -30.68 -12.08
CA PRO A 442 2.29 -30.51 -10.83
C PRO A 442 3.16 -30.97 -9.65
N CYS A 443 2.96 -30.38 -8.50
CA CYS A 443 3.51 -30.92 -7.26
C CYS A 443 2.71 -32.17 -6.84
N LYS A 444 3.41 -33.21 -6.40
CA LYS A 444 2.78 -34.44 -5.89
C LYS A 444 2.26 -34.30 -4.45
N ARG A 445 2.59 -33.22 -3.74
CA ARG A 445 2.25 -33.00 -2.33
C ARG A 445 1.29 -31.83 -2.08
N CYS A 446 1.11 -30.94 -3.06
CA CYS A 446 0.19 -29.82 -2.99
C CYS A 446 -0.22 -29.37 -4.39
N ASP A 447 -1.20 -28.49 -4.53
CA ASP A 447 -1.74 -28.01 -5.82
C ASP A 447 -0.81 -26.99 -6.55
N ALA A 448 0.35 -26.68 -5.98
CA ALA A 448 1.30 -25.77 -6.61
C ALA A 448 1.98 -26.44 -7.81
N LYS A 449 2.42 -25.62 -8.77
CA LYS A 449 3.27 -26.05 -9.87
C LYS A 449 4.74 -26.05 -9.45
N LEU A 450 5.52 -26.91 -10.07
CA LEU A 450 6.96 -27.01 -9.82
C LEU A 450 7.72 -25.96 -10.65
N THR A 451 8.66 -25.29 -10.01
CA THR A 451 9.56 -24.32 -10.64
C THR A 451 10.83 -24.97 -11.15
N LEU A 452 11.26 -24.58 -12.34
CA LEU A 452 12.54 -25.00 -12.91
C LEU A 452 13.70 -24.21 -12.30
N HIS A 453 14.60 -24.91 -11.63
CA HIS A 453 15.90 -24.39 -11.20
C HIS A 453 16.96 -24.75 -12.23
N GLN A 454 17.33 -23.79 -13.08
CA GLN A 454 18.27 -24.03 -14.21
C GLN A 454 19.63 -24.48 -13.72
N THR A 455 20.16 -23.93 -12.63
CA THR A 455 21.48 -24.28 -12.08
C THR A 455 21.55 -25.72 -11.59
N SER A 456 20.51 -26.24 -10.96
CA SER A 456 20.44 -27.60 -10.42
C SER A 456 19.74 -28.58 -11.36
N ARG A 457 19.26 -28.14 -12.53
CA ARG A 457 18.43 -28.91 -13.47
C ARG A 457 17.35 -29.74 -12.79
N SER A 458 16.67 -29.14 -11.79
CA SER A 458 15.63 -29.80 -11.01
C SER A 458 14.36 -28.96 -10.96
N LEU A 459 13.22 -29.62 -10.76
CA LEU A 459 11.95 -29.00 -10.47
C LEU A 459 11.73 -28.97 -8.98
N ARG A 460 11.33 -27.83 -8.43
CA ARG A 460 11.06 -27.67 -6.99
C ARG A 460 9.74 -26.96 -6.73
N CYS A 461 9.01 -27.45 -5.75
CA CYS A 461 7.85 -26.75 -5.20
C CYS A 461 8.28 -25.72 -4.15
N HIS A 462 8.01 -24.44 -4.38
CA HIS A 462 8.29 -23.38 -3.40
C HIS A 462 7.26 -23.28 -2.27
N HIS A 463 6.19 -24.07 -2.36
CA HIS A 463 5.17 -24.13 -1.30
C HIS A 463 5.51 -25.22 -0.26
N CYS A 464 5.75 -26.45 -0.70
CA CYS A 464 5.97 -27.60 0.21
C CYS A 464 7.38 -28.22 0.14
N GLY A 465 8.30 -27.68 -0.64
CA GLY A 465 9.68 -28.16 -0.78
C GLY A 465 9.86 -29.43 -1.61
N PHE A 466 8.80 -30.03 -2.17
CA PHE A 466 8.92 -31.23 -3.02
C PHE A 466 9.83 -30.97 -4.21
N GLN A 467 10.69 -31.95 -4.53
CA GLN A 467 11.63 -31.89 -5.67
C GLN A 467 11.46 -33.09 -6.59
N SER A 468 11.69 -32.88 -7.90
CA SER A 468 11.76 -33.93 -8.90
C SER A 468 12.76 -33.56 -10.01
N ALA A 469 13.18 -34.57 -10.77
CA ALA A 469 13.94 -34.33 -11.98
C ALA A 469 13.08 -33.66 -13.06
N VAL A 470 13.73 -32.93 -13.99
CA VAL A 470 13.06 -32.37 -15.16
C VAL A 470 12.76 -33.53 -16.13
N PRO A 471 11.51 -33.77 -16.54
CA PRO A 471 11.19 -34.78 -17.52
C PRO A 471 11.87 -34.48 -18.87
N THR A 472 12.37 -35.47 -19.54
CA THR A 472 12.98 -35.34 -20.88
C THR A 472 11.93 -35.26 -22.01
N ARG A 473 10.71 -35.69 -21.72
CA ARG A 473 9.53 -35.62 -22.59
C ARG A 473 8.30 -35.28 -21.77
N CYS A 474 7.29 -34.73 -22.41
CA CYS A 474 6.02 -34.47 -21.75
C CYS A 474 5.39 -35.75 -21.20
N PRO A 475 5.12 -35.89 -19.89
CA PRO A 475 4.51 -37.08 -19.32
C PRO A 475 3.05 -37.31 -19.78
N SER A 476 2.39 -36.27 -20.30
CA SER A 476 1.00 -36.35 -20.75
C SER A 476 0.86 -36.76 -22.22
N CYS A 477 1.66 -36.17 -23.13
CA CYS A 477 1.52 -36.41 -24.57
C CYS A 477 2.77 -36.89 -25.30
N GLY A 478 3.89 -37.11 -24.59
CA GLY A 478 5.16 -37.59 -25.18
C GLY A 478 5.95 -36.55 -25.98
N HIS A 479 5.47 -35.29 -26.08
CA HIS A 479 6.18 -34.26 -26.83
C HIS A 479 7.61 -34.06 -26.30
N PRO A 480 8.65 -33.96 -27.17
CA PRO A 480 10.04 -33.95 -26.74
C PRO A 480 10.47 -32.62 -26.11
N GLU A 481 9.72 -31.55 -26.32
CA GLU A 481 10.12 -30.23 -25.89
C GLU A 481 9.24 -29.75 -24.74
N LEU A 482 9.88 -29.31 -23.65
CA LEU A 482 9.26 -28.63 -22.54
C LEU A 482 9.88 -27.25 -22.44
N VAL A 483 9.05 -26.23 -22.39
CA VAL A 483 9.46 -24.82 -22.48
C VAL A 483 9.35 -24.15 -21.12
N GLY A 484 10.38 -23.36 -20.75
CA GLY A 484 10.30 -22.42 -19.63
C GLY A 484 9.67 -21.10 -20.07
N ALA A 485 8.70 -20.59 -19.32
CA ALA A 485 7.99 -19.36 -19.66
C ALA A 485 8.86 -18.09 -19.54
N GLY A 486 8.79 -17.16 -20.49
CA GLY A 486 9.13 -15.76 -20.34
C GLY A 486 9.80 -15.03 -21.49
N VAL A 487 9.16 -13.97 -21.97
CA VAL A 487 9.76 -12.95 -22.84
C VAL A 487 10.07 -11.70 -22.01
N GLY A 488 11.29 -11.15 -22.08
CA GLY A 488 11.66 -9.91 -21.39
C GLY A 488 11.25 -8.68 -22.21
N THR A 489 10.95 -7.54 -21.53
CA THR A 489 10.62 -6.26 -22.18
C THR A 489 11.64 -5.80 -23.20
N GLN A 490 12.94 -5.99 -22.93
CA GLN A 490 14.03 -5.67 -23.85
C GLN A 490 14.00 -6.50 -25.13
N LYS A 491 13.75 -7.81 -25.03
CA LYS A 491 13.63 -8.69 -26.20
C LYS A 491 12.42 -8.33 -27.06
N LEU A 492 11.31 -7.96 -26.39
CA LEU A 492 10.09 -7.53 -27.06
C LEU A 492 10.27 -6.16 -27.77
N GLU A 493 10.94 -5.23 -27.11
CA GLU A 493 11.29 -3.93 -27.70
C GLU A 493 12.16 -4.12 -28.96
N ALA A 494 13.20 -4.94 -28.89
CA ALA A 494 14.05 -5.24 -30.03
C ALA A 494 13.27 -5.90 -31.18
N ALA A 495 12.35 -6.82 -30.88
CA ALA A 495 11.49 -7.46 -31.86
C ALA A 495 10.54 -6.46 -32.55
N LEU A 496 9.98 -5.52 -31.79
CA LEU A 496 9.10 -4.49 -32.33
C LEU A 496 9.87 -3.51 -33.21
N ILE A 497 11.09 -3.09 -32.83
CA ILE A 497 11.97 -2.25 -33.67
C ILE A 497 12.29 -2.94 -34.98
N GLU A 498 12.62 -4.24 -34.95
CA GLU A 498 12.87 -5.04 -36.16
C GLU A 498 11.63 -5.18 -37.07
N THR A 499 10.43 -5.31 -36.45
CA THR A 499 9.19 -5.53 -37.18
C THR A 499 8.60 -4.22 -37.73
N PHE A 500 8.78 -3.13 -37.00
CA PHE A 500 8.21 -1.79 -37.31
C PHE A 500 9.30 -0.70 -37.24
N PRO A 501 10.25 -0.69 -38.20
CA PRO A 501 11.41 0.21 -38.16
C PRO A 501 11.04 1.71 -38.22
N GLU A 502 9.88 2.03 -38.80
CA GLU A 502 9.40 3.41 -38.91
C GLU A 502 8.63 3.89 -37.67
N ALA A 503 8.26 3.00 -36.74
CA ALA A 503 7.46 3.33 -35.58
C ALA A 503 8.32 3.90 -34.44
N ARG A 504 7.81 4.90 -33.75
CA ARG A 504 8.43 5.49 -32.55
C ARG A 504 8.08 4.64 -31.34
N ILE A 505 9.01 3.82 -30.88
CA ILE A 505 8.81 2.85 -29.79
C ILE A 505 9.39 3.41 -28.51
N ALA A 506 8.66 3.27 -27.41
CA ALA A 506 9.12 3.63 -26.08
C ALA A 506 8.91 2.49 -25.09
N ARG A 507 9.91 2.28 -24.21
CA ARG A 507 9.83 1.27 -23.15
C ARG A 507 9.51 1.92 -21.79
N ALA A 508 8.56 1.31 -21.08
CA ALA A 508 8.08 1.72 -19.78
C ALA A 508 8.20 0.57 -18.76
N ASP A 509 9.39 0.37 -18.22
CA ASP A 509 9.67 -0.59 -17.15
C ASP A 509 10.47 0.08 -16.02
N THR A 510 10.70 -0.66 -14.93
CA THR A 510 11.40 -0.14 -13.75
C THR A 510 12.81 0.35 -14.06
N ASP A 511 13.49 -0.27 -15.04
CA ASP A 511 14.87 0.06 -15.40
C ASP A 511 14.92 1.33 -16.26
N SER A 512 13.97 1.50 -17.18
CA SER A 512 13.88 2.68 -18.06
C SER A 512 13.35 3.94 -17.33
N LEU A 513 12.61 3.76 -16.24
CA LEU A 513 11.93 4.82 -15.49
C LEU A 513 12.61 5.16 -14.15
N SER A 514 13.91 4.97 -14.03
CA SER A 514 14.67 5.17 -12.77
C SER A 514 14.84 6.64 -12.36
N GLY A 515 14.60 7.62 -13.24
CA GLY A 515 14.72 9.06 -12.96
C GLY A 515 13.48 9.65 -12.28
N LYS A 516 13.67 10.67 -11.43
CA LYS A 516 12.58 11.36 -10.70
C LYS A 516 11.47 11.92 -11.61
N HIS A 517 11.80 12.28 -12.86
CA HIS A 517 10.90 12.88 -13.84
C HIS A 517 10.64 11.98 -15.06
N ALA A 518 11.36 10.86 -15.20
CA ALA A 518 11.32 10.00 -16.39
C ALA A 518 9.92 9.49 -16.73
N TRP A 519 9.10 9.18 -15.72
CA TRP A 519 7.70 8.80 -15.94
C TRP A 519 6.87 9.96 -16.52
N ARG A 520 7.03 11.16 -15.98
CA ARG A 520 6.27 12.33 -16.42
C ARG A 520 6.62 12.70 -17.87
N GLU A 521 7.90 12.69 -18.20
CA GLU A 521 8.40 12.96 -19.55
C GLU A 521 7.85 11.94 -20.56
N LEU A 522 7.90 10.64 -20.23
CA LEU A 522 7.32 9.61 -21.07
C LEU A 522 5.80 9.81 -21.26
N TYR A 523 5.08 10.12 -20.19
CA TYR A 523 3.65 10.36 -20.22
C TYR A 523 3.29 11.56 -21.13
N GLU A 524 4.02 12.67 -21.00
CA GLU A 524 3.85 13.87 -21.82
C GLU A 524 4.12 13.57 -23.32
N ARG A 525 5.16 12.80 -23.64
CA ARG A 525 5.47 12.33 -24.99
C ARG A 525 4.37 11.45 -25.59
N ILE A 526 3.79 10.54 -24.81
CA ILE A 526 2.67 9.70 -25.26
C ILE A 526 1.45 10.58 -25.58
N LEU A 527 1.12 11.53 -24.70
CA LEU A 527 0.01 12.46 -24.95
C LEU A 527 0.23 13.36 -26.16
N ALA A 528 1.48 13.80 -26.39
CA ALA A 528 1.89 14.58 -27.56
C ALA A 528 1.94 13.76 -28.86
N ARG A 529 1.62 12.45 -28.80
CA ARG A 529 1.72 11.51 -29.93
C ARG A 529 3.12 11.41 -30.53
N GLU A 530 4.14 11.54 -29.71
CA GLU A 530 5.56 11.32 -30.09
C GLU A 530 5.97 9.85 -29.95
N VAL A 531 5.08 8.99 -29.47
CA VAL A 531 5.27 7.57 -29.32
C VAL A 531 4.09 6.84 -29.96
N ASP A 532 4.37 5.88 -30.83
CA ASP A 532 3.36 5.07 -31.55
C ASP A 532 3.10 3.75 -30.83
N ILE A 533 4.17 3.12 -30.32
CA ILE A 533 4.09 1.83 -29.61
C ILE A 533 4.77 1.98 -28.25
N VAL A 534 4.04 1.67 -27.19
CA VAL A 534 4.58 1.60 -25.84
C VAL A 534 4.76 0.14 -25.46
N VAL A 535 5.97 -0.25 -25.01
CA VAL A 535 6.24 -1.56 -24.42
C VAL A 535 6.34 -1.40 -22.93
N GLY A 536 5.53 -2.12 -22.18
CA GLY A 536 5.53 -1.93 -20.73
C GLY A 536 5.15 -3.16 -19.92
N THR A 537 5.22 -3.00 -18.60
CA THR A 537 4.76 -3.97 -17.62
C THR A 537 3.40 -3.51 -17.03
N GLN A 538 2.90 -4.22 -16.05
CA GLN A 538 1.64 -3.92 -15.36
C GLN A 538 1.50 -2.46 -14.88
N MET A 539 2.61 -1.73 -14.71
CA MET A 539 2.61 -0.32 -14.32
C MET A 539 1.85 0.55 -15.34
N MET A 540 1.94 0.22 -16.64
CA MET A 540 1.24 0.91 -17.72
C MET A 540 -0.27 0.63 -17.76
N ALA A 541 -0.68 -0.51 -17.21
CA ALA A 541 -2.10 -0.88 -17.15
C ALA A 541 -2.89 -0.07 -16.10
N LYS A 542 -2.21 0.65 -15.19
CA LYS A 542 -2.82 1.29 -14.02
C LYS A 542 -2.71 2.82 -14.09
N GLY A 543 -3.79 3.52 -13.73
CA GLY A 543 -3.79 4.94 -13.35
C GLY A 543 -3.75 5.99 -14.48
N HIS A 544 -3.47 5.65 -15.74
CA HIS A 544 -3.25 6.62 -16.82
C HIS A 544 -4.31 6.53 -17.92
N ASP A 545 -4.62 7.67 -18.52
CA ASP A 545 -5.56 7.79 -19.62
C ASP A 545 -4.82 8.26 -20.87
N PHE A 546 -4.91 7.47 -21.93
CA PHE A 546 -4.25 7.74 -23.22
C PHE A 546 -5.32 7.80 -24.33
N PRO A 547 -5.72 8.99 -24.75
CA PRO A 547 -6.84 9.16 -25.68
C PRO A 547 -6.67 8.49 -27.06
N ALA A 548 -5.43 8.34 -27.52
CA ALA A 548 -5.12 7.72 -28.81
C ALA A 548 -4.81 6.21 -28.72
N LEU A 549 -4.84 5.64 -27.51
CA LEU A 549 -4.55 4.22 -27.30
C LEU A 549 -5.78 3.38 -27.60
N THR A 550 -5.78 2.70 -28.74
CA THR A 550 -6.90 1.88 -29.23
C THR A 550 -6.59 0.39 -29.24
N LEU A 551 -5.30 -0.01 -29.15
CA LEU A 551 -4.89 -1.42 -29.06
C LEU A 551 -4.05 -1.67 -27.81
N VAL A 552 -4.42 -2.71 -27.05
CA VAL A 552 -3.54 -3.28 -26.04
C VAL A 552 -3.27 -4.74 -26.34
N GLY A 553 -2.02 -5.05 -26.66
CA GLY A 553 -1.53 -6.41 -26.81
C GLY A 553 -0.98 -6.94 -25.48
N VAL A 554 -1.45 -8.08 -25.02
CA VAL A 554 -0.90 -8.74 -23.84
C VAL A 554 -0.14 -9.98 -24.27
N VAL A 555 1.16 -10.01 -24.04
CA VAL A 555 2.04 -11.13 -24.33
C VAL A 555 2.42 -11.85 -23.05
N ASP A 556 2.76 -13.16 -23.16
CA ASP A 556 3.18 -13.99 -22.03
C ASP A 556 2.11 -14.12 -20.91
N ALA A 557 0.82 -14.10 -21.27
CA ALA A 557 -0.29 -14.23 -20.32
C ALA A 557 -0.29 -15.61 -19.63
N ASP A 558 0.13 -16.66 -20.32
CA ASP A 558 0.12 -18.05 -19.86
C ASP A 558 1.06 -18.29 -18.67
N ARG A 559 2.07 -17.44 -18.49
CA ARG A 559 2.98 -17.52 -17.35
C ARG A 559 2.26 -17.47 -16.02
N ALA A 560 1.22 -16.67 -15.90
CA ALA A 560 0.41 -16.59 -14.69
C ALA A 560 -0.40 -17.87 -14.43
N LEU A 561 -0.84 -18.57 -15.48
CA LEU A 561 -1.58 -19.82 -15.35
C LEU A 561 -0.73 -20.94 -14.72
N PHE A 562 0.58 -20.90 -14.97
CA PHE A 562 1.55 -21.91 -14.53
C PHE A 562 2.46 -21.41 -13.40
N SER A 563 2.10 -20.30 -12.78
CA SER A 563 2.85 -19.78 -11.65
C SER A 563 2.72 -20.68 -10.42
N THR A 564 3.78 -20.70 -9.59
CA THR A 564 3.78 -21.32 -8.27
C THR A 564 3.06 -20.45 -7.23
N ASP A 565 2.79 -19.19 -7.56
CA ASP A 565 2.00 -18.29 -6.73
C ASP A 565 0.51 -18.54 -6.96
N PHE A 566 -0.17 -18.97 -5.92
CA PHE A 566 -1.60 -19.27 -5.99
C PHE A 566 -2.46 -18.04 -6.30
N ARG A 567 -1.94 -16.81 -6.15
CA ARG A 567 -2.64 -15.56 -6.49
C ARG A 567 -2.46 -15.15 -7.96
N ALA A 568 -1.56 -15.79 -8.70
CA ALA A 568 -1.19 -15.35 -10.05
C ALA A 568 -2.36 -15.30 -11.04
N GLN A 569 -3.34 -16.21 -10.92
CA GLN A 569 -4.53 -16.21 -11.78
C GLN A 569 -5.48 -15.06 -11.45
N GLU A 570 -5.63 -14.69 -10.18
CA GLU A 570 -6.38 -13.49 -9.74
C GLU A 570 -5.73 -12.22 -10.29
N ASP A 571 -4.41 -12.13 -10.12
CA ASP A 571 -3.63 -11.00 -10.62
C ASP A 571 -3.74 -10.86 -12.14
N LEU A 572 -3.73 -11.99 -12.88
CA LEU A 572 -3.95 -11.99 -14.32
C LEU A 572 -5.35 -11.50 -14.67
N PHE A 573 -6.38 -12.04 -14.02
CA PHE A 573 -7.77 -11.63 -14.25
C PHE A 573 -7.94 -10.13 -14.01
N SER A 574 -7.44 -9.63 -12.88
CA SER A 574 -7.46 -8.22 -12.52
C SER A 574 -6.73 -7.36 -13.56
N LEU A 575 -5.53 -7.75 -13.97
CA LEU A 575 -4.75 -7.04 -14.98
C LEU A 575 -5.52 -6.93 -16.29
N LEU A 576 -6.04 -8.04 -16.81
CA LEU A 576 -6.75 -8.06 -18.10
C LEU A 576 -8.06 -7.26 -18.05
N THR A 577 -8.77 -7.30 -16.93
CA THR A 577 -9.96 -6.47 -16.70
C THR A 577 -9.62 -4.98 -16.68
N GLN A 578 -8.53 -4.59 -15.99
CA GLN A 578 -8.08 -3.20 -15.96
C GLN A 578 -7.66 -2.70 -17.33
N VAL A 579 -6.92 -3.52 -18.07
CA VAL A 579 -6.47 -3.23 -19.44
C VAL A 579 -7.66 -3.09 -20.39
N ALA A 580 -8.63 -4.00 -20.31
CA ALA A 580 -9.87 -3.92 -21.10
C ALA A 580 -10.68 -2.65 -20.79
N GLY A 581 -10.61 -2.17 -19.56
CA GLY A 581 -11.23 -0.91 -19.17
C GLY A 581 -10.49 0.35 -19.65
N ARG A 582 -9.30 0.22 -20.26
CA ARG A 582 -8.48 1.38 -20.69
C ARG A 582 -8.48 1.60 -22.20
N ALA A 583 -8.50 0.53 -22.99
CA ALA A 583 -8.64 0.66 -24.42
C ALA A 583 -9.99 1.29 -24.76
N GLY A 584 -10.03 2.34 -25.60
CA GLY A 584 -11.27 2.93 -26.11
C GLY A 584 -12.12 3.70 -25.07
N ARG A 585 -11.52 4.40 -24.12
CA ARG A 585 -12.25 5.28 -23.16
C ARG A 585 -12.86 6.53 -23.81
N HIS A 586 -12.32 6.94 -24.95
CA HIS A 586 -12.76 8.10 -25.71
C HIS A 586 -13.64 7.69 -26.91
N ALA A 587 -13.74 8.53 -27.89
CA ALA A 587 -14.62 8.32 -29.06
C ALA A 587 -14.26 7.10 -29.95
N LEU A 588 -13.02 6.58 -29.83
CA LEU A 588 -12.54 5.46 -30.63
C LEU A 588 -12.75 4.12 -29.88
N PRO A 589 -13.29 3.08 -30.58
CA PRO A 589 -13.41 1.75 -29.98
C PRO A 589 -12.04 1.14 -29.72
N GLY A 590 -11.85 0.58 -28.53
CA GLY A 590 -10.60 -0.08 -28.15
C GLY A 590 -10.65 -1.59 -28.32
N GLU A 591 -9.49 -2.19 -28.55
CA GLU A 591 -9.32 -3.64 -28.63
C GLU A 591 -8.22 -4.11 -27.70
N VAL A 592 -8.45 -5.23 -27.01
CA VAL A 592 -7.45 -5.94 -26.21
C VAL A 592 -7.20 -7.32 -26.82
N MET A 593 -5.99 -7.55 -27.27
CA MET A 593 -5.54 -8.82 -27.80
C MET A 593 -4.67 -9.56 -26.78
N VAL A 594 -5.12 -10.70 -26.31
CA VAL A 594 -4.38 -11.53 -25.35
C VAL A 594 -3.81 -12.74 -26.05
N GLN A 595 -2.49 -12.82 -26.16
CA GLN A 595 -1.81 -14.01 -26.69
C GLN A 595 -1.80 -15.14 -25.66
N THR A 596 -2.31 -16.31 -26.04
CA THR A 596 -2.36 -17.49 -25.18
C THR A 596 -2.30 -18.78 -25.99
N GLU A 597 -1.62 -19.78 -25.45
CA GLU A 597 -1.64 -21.17 -25.94
C GLU A 597 -2.87 -21.94 -25.41
N PHE A 598 -3.59 -21.37 -24.41
CA PHE A 598 -4.64 -22.04 -23.65
C PHE A 598 -5.94 -21.23 -23.65
N PRO A 599 -6.52 -20.92 -24.80
CA PRO A 599 -7.72 -20.07 -24.87
C PRO A 599 -8.91 -20.65 -24.09
N ASP A 600 -9.00 -21.96 -23.95
CA ASP A 600 -10.09 -22.66 -23.23
C ASP A 600 -9.91 -22.66 -21.70
N HIS A 601 -8.82 -22.09 -21.20
CA HIS A 601 -8.58 -22.03 -19.74
C HIS A 601 -9.66 -21.20 -19.05
N VAL A 602 -10.10 -21.66 -17.86
CA VAL A 602 -11.21 -21.06 -17.09
C VAL A 602 -11.06 -19.55 -16.83
N VAL A 603 -9.85 -19.05 -16.65
CA VAL A 603 -9.55 -17.62 -16.47
C VAL A 603 -9.96 -16.83 -17.71
N PHE A 604 -9.57 -17.28 -18.90
CA PHE A 604 -9.86 -16.58 -20.15
C PHE A 604 -11.34 -16.69 -20.54
N GLN A 605 -11.96 -17.83 -20.31
CA GLN A 605 -13.39 -18.02 -20.57
C GLN A 605 -14.23 -17.13 -19.66
N ALA A 606 -13.89 -17.01 -18.40
CA ALA A 606 -14.55 -16.09 -17.47
C ALA A 606 -14.34 -14.61 -17.85
N LEU A 607 -13.16 -14.24 -18.34
CA LEU A 607 -12.89 -12.89 -18.86
C LEU A 607 -13.75 -12.56 -20.09
N LEU A 608 -13.84 -13.47 -21.06
CA LEU A 608 -14.69 -13.31 -22.24
C LEU A 608 -16.16 -13.16 -21.88
N ALA A 609 -16.62 -13.92 -20.88
CA ALA A 609 -17.98 -13.84 -20.36
C ALA A 609 -18.23 -12.65 -19.42
N ASN A 610 -17.17 -11.87 -19.08
CA ASN A 610 -17.21 -10.83 -18.04
C ASN A 610 -17.76 -11.35 -16.70
N ASP A 611 -17.48 -12.62 -16.37
CA ASP A 611 -17.97 -13.35 -15.20
C ASP A 611 -16.90 -13.39 -14.09
N TYR A 612 -16.69 -12.24 -13.42
CA TYR A 612 -15.81 -12.21 -12.25
C TYR A 612 -16.36 -13.07 -11.10
N ALA A 613 -17.67 -13.04 -10.87
CA ALA A 613 -18.29 -13.76 -9.76
C ALA A 613 -18.07 -15.28 -9.86
N GLY A 614 -18.34 -15.87 -11.02
CA GLY A 614 -18.12 -17.29 -11.26
C GLY A 614 -16.63 -17.68 -11.21
N PHE A 615 -15.73 -16.81 -11.66
CA PHE A 615 -14.28 -17.00 -11.50
C PHE A 615 -13.87 -17.02 -10.03
N ALA A 616 -14.31 -16.02 -9.25
CA ALA A 616 -13.98 -15.90 -7.83
C ALA A 616 -14.53 -17.07 -7.01
N ASP A 617 -15.77 -17.47 -7.24
CA ASP A 617 -16.41 -18.57 -6.52
C ASP A 617 -15.71 -19.92 -6.81
N ARG A 618 -15.35 -20.21 -8.07
CA ARG A 618 -14.57 -21.42 -8.44
C ARG A 618 -13.17 -21.41 -7.82
N THR A 619 -12.50 -20.26 -7.83
CA THR A 619 -11.17 -20.12 -7.26
C THR A 619 -11.20 -20.28 -5.74
N LEU A 620 -12.21 -19.74 -5.05
CA LEU A 620 -12.41 -19.94 -3.61
C LEU A 620 -12.64 -21.40 -3.26
N ALA A 621 -13.50 -22.09 -4.00
CA ALA A 621 -13.76 -23.52 -3.78
C ALA A 621 -12.49 -24.37 -3.92
N SER A 622 -11.65 -24.08 -4.92
CA SER A 622 -10.34 -24.72 -5.06
C SER A 622 -9.43 -24.43 -3.85
N ARG A 623 -9.36 -23.18 -3.38
CA ARG A 623 -8.53 -22.84 -2.22
C ARG A 623 -9.03 -23.46 -0.92
N GLU A 624 -10.31 -23.59 -0.73
CA GLU A 624 -10.90 -24.31 0.40
C GLU A 624 -10.52 -25.78 0.40
N MET A 625 -10.57 -26.42 -0.78
CA MET A 625 -10.17 -27.82 -0.94
C MET A 625 -8.71 -28.07 -0.55
N PHE A 626 -7.82 -27.12 -0.88
CA PHE A 626 -6.39 -27.24 -0.61
C PHE A 626 -5.92 -26.53 0.65
N GLY A 627 -6.81 -26.01 1.48
CA GLY A 627 -6.46 -25.30 2.71
C GLY A 627 -5.63 -24.04 2.48
N LEU A 628 -5.79 -23.36 1.34
CA LEU A 628 -5.05 -22.14 0.99
C LEU A 628 -5.79 -20.85 1.43
N PRO A 629 -5.09 -19.73 1.66
CA PRO A 629 -5.75 -18.45 1.91
C PRO A 629 -6.73 -18.06 0.79
N PRO A 630 -7.89 -17.48 1.12
CA PRO A 630 -8.33 -16.99 2.44
C PRO A 630 -9.03 -18.03 3.31
N ALA A 631 -9.16 -19.30 2.89
CA ALA A 631 -9.80 -20.36 3.69
C ALA A 631 -8.98 -20.69 4.95
N SER A 632 -7.67 -20.54 4.86
CA SER A 632 -6.72 -20.65 5.97
C SER A 632 -5.95 -19.33 6.19
N ARG A 633 -5.07 -19.33 7.18
CA ARG A 633 -4.11 -18.26 7.46
C ARG A 633 -2.70 -18.78 7.26
N MET A 634 -1.87 -17.97 6.66
CA MET A 634 -0.50 -18.34 6.28
C MET A 634 0.50 -17.33 6.82
N ALA A 635 1.65 -17.84 7.28
CA ALA A 635 2.80 -17.02 7.59
C ALA A 635 4.05 -17.59 6.92
N LEU A 636 4.92 -16.71 6.49
CA LEU A 636 6.21 -17.02 5.89
C LEU A 636 7.33 -16.51 6.79
N VAL A 637 8.10 -17.42 7.37
CA VAL A 637 9.31 -17.09 8.11
C VAL A 637 10.44 -16.97 7.10
N ARG A 638 11.13 -15.83 7.08
CA ARG A 638 12.27 -15.55 6.20
C ARG A 638 13.52 -15.36 7.04
N ALA A 639 14.64 -15.91 6.62
CA ALA A 639 15.93 -15.62 7.23
C ALA A 639 17.05 -15.57 6.19
N GLU A 640 18.04 -14.72 6.48
CA GLU A 640 19.22 -14.56 5.64
C GLU A 640 20.47 -14.29 6.48
N ALA A 641 21.59 -14.87 6.07
CA ALA A 641 22.92 -14.57 6.61
C ALA A 641 23.98 -14.86 5.56
N LYS A 642 25.20 -14.31 5.76
CA LYS A 642 26.37 -14.69 4.96
C LYS A 642 26.81 -16.12 5.24
N ASP A 643 26.68 -16.53 6.51
CA ASP A 643 26.94 -17.90 6.95
C ASP A 643 25.69 -18.77 6.70
N ALA A 644 25.80 -19.73 5.80
CA ALA A 644 24.74 -20.66 5.47
C ALA A 644 24.39 -21.60 6.65
N THR A 645 25.36 -21.93 7.49
CA THR A 645 25.17 -22.78 8.68
C THR A 645 24.26 -22.07 9.68
N ALA A 646 24.51 -20.79 9.94
CA ALA A 646 23.66 -19.99 10.82
C ALA A 646 22.20 -19.93 10.34
N VAL A 647 21.95 -19.90 9.03
CA VAL A 647 20.60 -19.95 8.45
C VAL A 647 19.96 -21.32 8.68
N SER A 648 20.71 -22.39 8.46
CA SER A 648 20.23 -23.76 8.70
C SER A 648 19.87 -23.99 10.17
N ASP A 649 20.75 -23.60 11.09
CA ASP A 649 20.55 -23.74 12.53
C ASP A 649 19.35 -22.94 13.03
N PHE A 650 19.16 -21.73 12.52
CA PHE A 650 17.96 -20.92 12.79
C PHE A 650 16.69 -21.67 12.38
N PHE A 651 16.64 -22.19 11.16
CA PHE A 651 15.43 -22.86 10.67
C PHE A 651 15.19 -24.22 11.34
N LEU A 652 16.22 -24.92 11.76
CA LEU A 652 16.06 -26.17 12.53
C LEU A 652 15.29 -25.87 13.84
N ARG A 653 15.70 -24.85 14.55
CA ARG A 653 15.04 -24.42 15.81
C ARG A 653 13.68 -23.81 15.58
N ALA A 654 13.54 -22.91 14.61
CA ALA A 654 12.27 -22.27 14.26
C ALA A 654 11.20 -23.30 13.84
N HIS A 655 11.61 -24.31 13.08
CA HIS A 655 10.73 -25.40 12.68
C HIS A 655 10.27 -26.23 13.85
N ALA A 656 11.17 -26.56 14.79
CA ALA A 656 10.83 -27.34 16.01
C ALA A 656 9.82 -26.57 16.87
N VAL A 657 10.05 -25.26 17.11
CA VAL A 657 9.13 -24.42 17.89
C VAL A 657 7.75 -24.36 17.24
N LEU A 658 7.67 -23.98 15.97
CA LEU A 658 6.38 -23.85 15.28
C LEU A 658 5.64 -25.18 15.17
N ARG A 659 6.35 -26.28 14.88
CA ARG A 659 5.75 -27.61 14.81
C ARG A 659 5.14 -28.04 16.15
N THR A 660 5.82 -27.78 17.25
CA THR A 660 5.29 -28.04 18.60
C THR A 660 4.07 -27.18 18.88
N ALA A 661 4.16 -25.87 18.63
CA ALA A 661 3.09 -24.92 18.91
C ALA A 661 1.80 -25.14 18.07
N LEU A 662 1.93 -25.69 16.86
CA LEU A 662 0.80 -25.96 15.95
C LEU A 662 0.32 -27.40 15.97
N SER A 663 1.03 -28.35 16.61
CA SER A 663 0.71 -29.79 16.60
C SER A 663 -0.69 -30.13 17.08
N THR A 664 -1.24 -29.36 18.03
CA THR A 664 -2.57 -29.57 18.64
C THR A 664 -3.64 -28.64 18.11
N LYS A 665 -3.31 -27.81 17.07
CA LYS A 665 -4.15 -26.68 16.61
C LYS A 665 -4.56 -26.81 15.15
N ASP A 666 -4.52 -28.02 14.57
CA ASP A 666 -4.80 -28.31 13.14
C ASP A 666 -3.96 -27.46 12.18
N GLY A 667 -2.76 -27.04 12.60
CA GLY A 667 -1.84 -26.27 11.78
C GLY A 667 -0.76 -27.14 11.17
N GLU A 668 -0.20 -26.69 10.06
CA GLU A 668 0.89 -27.37 9.34
C GLU A 668 2.11 -26.45 9.20
N VAL A 669 3.30 -26.99 9.40
CA VAL A 669 4.57 -26.31 9.19
C VAL A 669 5.35 -27.06 8.16
N PHE A 670 5.61 -26.42 7.02
CA PHE A 670 6.38 -27.02 5.93
C PHE A 670 7.89 -26.96 6.22
N ALA A 671 8.62 -27.91 5.68
CA ALA A 671 10.06 -27.92 5.84
C ALA A 671 10.70 -26.62 5.29
N PRO A 672 11.74 -26.10 5.97
CA PRO A 672 12.51 -24.97 5.48
C PRO A 672 13.10 -25.24 4.10
N GLN A 673 13.11 -24.25 3.23
CA GLN A 673 13.63 -24.37 1.87
C GLN A 673 14.35 -23.09 1.43
N PRO A 674 15.33 -23.19 0.53
CA PRO A 674 15.93 -22.03 -0.10
C PRO A 674 14.86 -21.12 -0.74
N ALA A 675 14.98 -19.82 -0.55
CA ALA A 675 14.13 -18.84 -1.24
C ALA A 675 14.28 -18.98 -2.77
N PRO A 676 13.31 -18.51 -3.60
CA PRO A 676 13.43 -18.49 -5.05
C PRO A 676 14.73 -17.83 -5.54
N LEU A 677 15.15 -16.74 -4.89
CA LEU A 677 16.49 -16.17 -5.02
C LEU A 677 17.32 -16.57 -3.79
N ALA A 678 17.88 -17.78 -3.83
CA ALA A 678 18.57 -18.41 -2.70
C ALA A 678 19.85 -17.66 -2.27
N ARG A 679 20.49 -16.88 -3.16
CA ARG A 679 21.65 -16.01 -2.84
C ARG A 679 21.44 -14.61 -3.40
N LYS A 680 21.68 -13.60 -2.57
CA LYS A 680 21.62 -12.18 -2.95
C LYS A 680 22.69 -11.42 -2.16
N ALA A 681 23.60 -10.73 -2.84
CA ALA A 681 24.67 -9.94 -2.20
C ALA A 681 25.41 -10.75 -1.10
N ASP A 682 25.82 -11.98 -1.42
CA ASP A 682 26.50 -12.96 -0.56
C ASP A 682 25.66 -13.52 0.61
N PHE A 683 24.41 -13.11 0.77
CA PHE A 683 23.52 -13.69 1.76
C PHE A 683 22.85 -14.96 1.23
N THR A 684 22.92 -16.02 2.02
CA THR A 684 22.10 -17.22 1.86
C THR A 684 20.71 -16.93 2.42
N ARG A 685 19.64 -17.21 1.63
CA ARG A 685 18.26 -16.89 1.96
C ARG A 685 17.39 -18.13 1.96
N TRP A 686 16.71 -18.38 3.03
CA TRP A 686 15.74 -19.46 3.17
C TRP A 686 14.39 -18.95 3.66
N THR A 687 13.36 -19.76 3.43
CA THR A 687 11.97 -19.50 3.84
C THR A 687 11.35 -20.75 4.41
N MET A 688 10.38 -20.57 5.29
CA MET A 688 9.56 -21.62 5.87
C MET A 688 8.12 -21.15 6.00
N THR A 689 7.18 -21.96 5.54
CA THR A 689 5.75 -21.65 5.56
C THR A 689 5.07 -22.35 6.73
N ALA A 690 4.20 -21.62 7.44
CA ALA A 690 3.27 -22.16 8.42
C ALA A 690 1.84 -21.79 8.04
N ILE A 691 0.91 -22.72 8.16
CA ILE A 691 -0.52 -22.54 7.84
C ILE A 691 -1.34 -23.01 9.01
N ALA A 692 -2.44 -22.29 9.32
CA ALA A 692 -3.43 -22.72 10.29
C ALA A 692 -4.86 -22.33 9.80
N PRO A 693 -5.90 -23.06 10.18
CA PRO A 693 -7.27 -22.79 9.74
C PRO A 693 -7.82 -21.46 10.29
N LYS A 694 -7.27 -20.97 11.41
CA LYS A 694 -7.73 -19.75 12.09
C LYS A 694 -6.56 -18.82 12.44
N VAL A 695 -6.87 -17.54 12.62
CA VAL A 695 -5.89 -16.48 12.98
C VAL A 695 -5.22 -16.77 14.31
N ARG A 696 -6.00 -17.06 15.36
CA ARG A 696 -5.50 -17.14 16.74
C ARG A 696 -4.44 -18.23 16.92
N PRO A 697 -4.63 -19.49 16.48
CA PRO A 697 -3.61 -20.52 16.57
C PRO A 697 -2.28 -20.13 15.91
N LEU A 698 -2.35 -19.52 14.71
CA LEU A 698 -1.16 -19.08 13.99
C LEU A 698 -0.45 -17.95 14.74
N ALA A 699 -1.21 -16.95 15.21
CA ALA A 699 -0.65 -15.79 15.93
C ALA A 699 0.03 -16.20 17.24
N GLU A 700 -0.58 -17.12 18.00
CA GLU A 700 0.02 -17.67 19.23
C GLU A 700 1.33 -18.40 18.93
N ALA A 701 1.35 -19.30 17.94
CA ALA A 701 2.55 -20.04 17.56
C ALA A 701 3.69 -19.12 17.07
N LEU A 702 3.36 -18.06 16.32
CA LEU A 702 4.32 -17.06 15.89
C LEU A 702 4.83 -16.21 17.05
N GLY A 703 4.02 -15.97 18.07
CA GLY A 703 4.41 -15.34 19.33
C GLY A 703 5.46 -16.18 20.06
N GLU A 704 5.21 -17.48 20.25
CA GLU A 704 6.16 -18.44 20.83
C GLU A 704 7.48 -18.49 20.03
N LEU A 705 7.40 -18.50 18.70
CA LEU A 705 8.58 -18.41 17.84
C LEU A 705 9.38 -17.14 18.12
N ARG A 706 8.72 -16.00 18.19
CA ARG A 706 9.38 -14.71 18.42
C ARG A 706 10.09 -14.69 19.78
N GLU A 707 9.43 -15.15 20.82
CA GLU A 707 10.01 -15.23 22.18
C GLU A 707 11.24 -16.15 22.21
N ALA A 708 11.15 -17.33 21.62
CA ALA A 708 12.25 -18.26 21.53
C ALA A 708 13.44 -17.66 20.78
N MET A 709 13.20 -17.02 19.63
CA MET A 709 14.26 -16.42 18.82
C MET A 709 14.85 -15.15 19.46
N GLN A 710 14.09 -14.41 20.26
CA GLN A 710 14.62 -13.28 21.03
C GLN A 710 15.56 -13.75 22.16
N ALA A 711 15.22 -14.84 22.81
CA ALA A 711 16.09 -15.46 23.84
C ALA A 711 17.41 -15.97 23.24
N ASP A 712 17.33 -16.64 22.09
CA ASP A 712 18.48 -17.26 21.43
C ASP A 712 19.43 -16.26 20.74
N ARG A 713 18.94 -15.06 20.38
CA ARG A 713 19.70 -14.01 19.65
C ARG A 713 20.43 -14.54 18.42
N PRO A 714 19.72 -15.15 17.45
CA PRO A 714 20.37 -15.82 16.32
C PRO A 714 21.16 -14.81 15.45
N LYS A 715 22.31 -15.25 14.94
CA LYS A 715 23.18 -14.43 14.06
C LYS A 715 22.66 -14.35 12.61
N VAL A 716 21.36 -14.26 12.43
CA VAL A 716 20.67 -14.11 11.14
C VAL A 716 19.77 -12.91 11.12
N ARG A 717 19.55 -12.32 9.96
CA ARG A 717 18.45 -11.39 9.76
C ARG A 717 17.19 -12.19 9.47
N TRP A 718 16.18 -12.06 10.29
CA TRP A 718 14.94 -12.80 10.11
C TRP A 718 13.70 -11.92 10.26
N ALA A 719 12.61 -12.35 9.67
CA ALA A 719 11.31 -11.68 9.74
C ALA A 719 10.17 -12.69 9.55
N VAL A 720 9.03 -12.37 10.14
CA VAL A 720 7.76 -13.05 9.88
C VAL A 720 6.94 -12.19 8.92
N ASP A 721 6.34 -12.83 7.92
CA ASP A 721 5.42 -12.23 6.97
C ASP A 721 4.07 -12.92 7.09
N VAL A 722 3.14 -12.30 7.80
CA VAL A 722 1.78 -12.82 7.99
C VAL A 722 0.93 -12.41 6.79
N ASP A 723 0.14 -13.34 6.25
CA ASP A 723 -0.62 -13.20 5.02
C ASP A 723 0.27 -12.71 3.86
N PRO A 724 1.28 -13.50 3.45
CA PRO A 724 2.26 -13.09 2.45
C PRO A 724 1.63 -12.93 1.07
N TYR A 725 2.10 -11.92 0.31
CA TYR A 725 1.76 -11.67 -1.09
C TYR A 725 2.92 -11.98 -2.04
N ASP A 726 4.11 -12.15 -1.49
CA ASP A 726 5.33 -12.47 -2.24
C ASP A 726 6.06 -13.62 -1.54
N PHE A 727 6.41 -14.66 -2.27
CA PHE A 727 7.11 -15.84 -1.77
C PHE A 727 8.60 -15.84 -2.10
N GLY A 728 9.14 -14.80 -2.77
CA GLY A 728 10.52 -14.76 -3.28
C GLY A 728 11.41 -13.63 -2.79
#